data_aba66afccaf76da93a906620df34827f
#
_entry.id   aba66afccaf76da93a906620df34827f
#
_cell.length_a   1.000
_cell.length_b   1.000
_cell.length_c   1.000
_cell.angle_alpha   90.00
_cell.angle_beta   90.00
_cell.angle_gamma   90.00
#
_symmetry.space_group_name_H-M   'P 1'
#
loop_
_entity.id
_entity.type
_entity.pdbx_description
1 polymer ?
#
loop_
_entity_poly.entity_id
_entity_poly.type
_entity_poly.pdbx_seq_one_letter_code
_entity_poly.pdbx_strand_id
1 'polypeptide(L)'
;DDTKGSGSYFHSKDEAIMAYEVKEIGIHASINVRMTREENGVVTSGIINTTVGKIIFNQSIPQDLGFVDRNDEKQKFNLEIDFLVTKKNLGKIIDKCYSKHGPAETSIMLDNIKALGYHYSSIGAVTVAAADMIVPKRKYELLKEADETVEKIEKMYKRGFISEDERYERVIEKWTKTTEDVADALMDSMDKFNPIFMMADSGARGSKSQIKQLAGMRGLMANPSGKIIELPIRASFKEGLDVLEYFISTHGARKGNADTALKTADSGYLTRRLVDVAQEIIVREPDCGSNEGLIVYDIKDGNQLIEPIQERLMGRFPVRDIVDPRTGEVIVDTNTMITDELANKIAEAGITEVEVRSVLGCHSKHGVCQKCYGMSLARHAKVEIGESVGIVAAQSIGEPGTQLTMNTKHAGGAIGTDITQGLPRVEELFEARKPKGLAVMTEIDGIVKVKESKKKKEVIVTSDSDSRTYAIPFGPKMKVKDGDEVKAGDALIEGSLNPSEILAIKGAEGVFEYLTTEVQKVYRNQGVDINDKHIEVIARQMLKKVRIEDNADTDMYPGTLVDMYEFEEKNKEVEEKGLRPATGKRVLLGITKASLATDSFLSAASFQETTRVLTEAAIKGKEDNLVGLKAVSYTHLTLPTN
;
A
#
# COMPACT_ATOMS: atom_id res chain seq x y z
N ASP A 1 -0.13 33.34 25.72
CA ASP A 1 0.31 33.75 24.38
C ASP A 1 1.16 35.01 24.47
N ASP A 2 2.46 34.81 24.79
CA ASP A 2 3.46 35.88 24.90
C ASP A 2 4.09 36.27 23.55
N THR A 3 3.43 36.00 22.43
CA THR A 3 3.91 36.40 21.12
C THR A 3 3.67 37.87 20.87
N LYS A 4 4.71 38.58 20.45
CA LYS A 4 4.64 40.02 20.19
C LYS A 4 3.48 40.37 19.26
N GLY A 5 2.58 41.26 19.70
CA GLY A 5 1.43 41.75 18.93
C GLY A 5 0.18 40.87 18.98
N SER A 6 0.10 39.85 19.85
CA SER A 6 -1.13 39.08 20.04
C SER A 6 -2.30 39.93 20.48
N GLY A 7 -3.49 39.69 19.90
CA GLY A 7 -4.72 40.43 20.17
C GLY A 7 -4.92 41.68 19.32
N SER A 8 -3.98 42.08 18.47
CA SER A 8 -4.09 43.25 17.59
C SER A 8 -5.19 43.08 16.55
N TYR A 9 -5.82 44.22 16.18
CA TYR A 9 -6.87 44.28 15.16
C TYR A 9 -6.35 44.97 13.90
N PHE A 10 -6.63 44.37 12.75
CA PHE A 10 -6.22 44.87 11.43
C PHE A 10 -7.43 45.01 10.51
N HIS A 11 -7.43 46.10 9.71
CA HIS A 11 -8.51 46.41 8.80
C HIS A 11 -8.49 45.55 7.52
N SER A 12 -7.31 45.05 7.12
CA SER A 12 -7.13 44.24 5.94
C SER A 12 -6.04 43.19 6.12
N LYS A 13 -5.99 42.20 5.20
CA LYS A 13 -4.89 41.20 5.14
C LYS A 13 -3.55 41.88 4.91
N ASP A 14 -3.52 42.90 4.02
CA ASP A 14 -2.30 43.56 3.60
C ASP A 14 -1.69 44.36 4.73
N GLU A 15 -2.54 45.01 5.55
CA GLU A 15 -2.12 45.72 6.75
C GLU A 15 -1.46 44.77 7.77
N ALA A 16 -2.04 43.57 7.97
CA ALA A 16 -1.45 42.57 8.86
C ALA A 16 -0.11 42.07 8.35
N ILE A 17 0.06 41.89 7.03
CA ILE A 17 1.32 41.50 6.41
C ILE A 17 2.36 42.62 6.53
N MET A 18 1.98 43.89 6.29
CA MET A 18 2.87 45.01 6.48
C MET A 18 3.36 45.13 7.94
N ALA A 19 2.46 44.96 8.93
CA ALA A 19 2.84 44.97 10.34
C ALA A 19 3.84 43.85 10.70
N TYR A 20 3.71 42.70 10.05
CA TYR A 20 4.70 41.63 10.17
C TYR A 20 6.05 41.98 9.52
N GLU A 21 6.07 42.57 8.32
CA GLU A 21 7.30 42.96 7.63
C GLU A 21 8.05 44.05 8.43
N VAL A 22 7.36 44.96 9.05
CA VAL A 22 7.92 46.00 9.96
C VAL A 22 8.33 45.41 11.32
N LYS A 23 8.06 44.11 11.56
CA LYS A 23 8.36 43.40 12.82
C LYS A 23 7.59 43.91 14.05
N GLU A 24 6.44 44.49 13.84
CA GLU A 24 5.52 44.87 14.94
C GLU A 24 4.83 43.63 15.54
N ILE A 25 4.49 42.66 14.70
CA ILE A 25 3.85 41.40 15.11
C ILE A 25 4.67 40.18 14.71
N GLY A 26 4.52 39.13 15.48
CA GLY A 26 5.13 37.81 15.18
C GLY A 26 4.29 37.00 14.19
N ILE A 27 4.92 36.10 13.43
CA ILE A 27 4.22 35.24 12.45
C ILE A 27 3.17 34.33 13.08
N HIS A 28 3.35 33.96 14.36
CA HIS A 28 2.46 33.10 15.14
C HIS A 28 1.52 33.85 16.06
N ALA A 29 1.59 35.20 16.07
CA ALA A 29 0.73 36.04 16.91
C ALA A 29 -0.74 35.84 16.49
N SER A 30 -1.62 35.60 17.48
CA SER A 30 -3.07 35.55 17.26
C SER A 30 -3.59 36.96 17.05
N ILE A 31 -4.12 37.23 15.87
CA ILE A 31 -4.60 38.55 15.45
C ILE A 31 -6.06 38.49 14.98
N ASN A 32 -6.75 39.62 15.06
CA ASN A 32 -8.11 39.78 14.54
C ASN A 32 -8.05 40.59 13.24
N VAL A 33 -8.48 39.99 12.14
CA VAL A 33 -8.41 40.60 10.81
C VAL A 33 -9.80 40.67 10.20
N ARG A 34 -10.14 41.85 9.64
CA ARG A 34 -11.36 42.02 8.87
C ARG A 34 -11.17 41.42 7.48
N MET A 35 -11.99 40.42 7.19
CA MET A 35 -12.05 39.77 5.87
C MET A 35 -13.25 40.29 5.11
N THR A 36 -13.06 40.59 3.83
CA THR A 36 -14.11 40.97 2.90
C THR A 36 -14.30 39.89 1.86
N ARG A 37 -15.55 39.61 1.52
CA ARG A 37 -15.92 38.67 0.46
C ARG A 37 -17.04 39.25 -0.38
N GLU A 38 -16.91 39.13 -1.67
CA GLU A 38 -17.91 39.53 -2.64
C GLU A 38 -18.68 38.29 -3.12
N GLU A 39 -19.99 38.29 -2.89
CA GLU A 39 -20.90 37.25 -3.36
C GLU A 39 -22.07 37.91 -4.09
N ASN A 40 -22.29 37.56 -5.34
CA ASN A 40 -23.37 38.08 -6.17
C ASN A 40 -23.41 39.65 -6.22
N GLY A 41 -22.26 40.31 -6.21
CA GLY A 41 -22.16 41.78 -6.23
C GLY A 41 -22.41 42.46 -4.85
N VAL A 42 -22.62 41.70 -3.79
CA VAL A 42 -22.74 42.22 -2.41
C VAL A 42 -21.45 41.94 -1.65
N VAL A 43 -20.79 43.01 -1.20
CA VAL A 43 -19.58 42.93 -0.37
C VAL A 43 -19.98 42.73 1.08
N THR A 44 -19.70 41.57 1.63
CA THR A 44 -19.88 41.27 3.05
C THR A 44 -18.55 41.28 3.78
N SER A 45 -18.53 41.65 5.05
CA SER A 45 -17.29 41.64 5.83
C SER A 45 -17.51 41.05 7.22
N GLY A 46 -16.50 40.32 7.71
CA GLY A 46 -16.48 39.74 9.05
C GLY A 46 -15.10 39.81 9.67
N ILE A 47 -15.02 39.73 10.98
CA ILE A 47 -13.74 39.67 11.71
C ILE A 47 -13.45 38.19 12.03
N ILE A 48 -12.26 37.75 11.71
CA ILE A 48 -11.78 36.41 12.04
C ILE A 48 -10.55 36.50 12.94
N ASN A 49 -10.41 35.52 13.83
CA ASN A 49 -9.20 35.33 14.61
C ASN A 49 -8.29 34.36 13.86
N THR A 50 -7.08 34.81 13.54
CA THR A 50 -6.11 34.01 12.74
C THR A 50 -4.68 34.45 13.05
N THR A 51 -3.70 33.91 12.31
CA THR A 51 -2.31 34.37 12.40
C THR A 51 -1.83 34.87 11.04
N VAL A 52 -0.79 35.70 11.04
CA VAL A 52 -0.21 36.23 9.79
C VAL A 52 0.33 35.07 8.92
N GLY A 53 0.93 34.06 9.53
CA GLY A 53 1.41 32.89 8.79
C GLY A 53 0.31 32.17 8.02
N LYS A 54 -0.89 32.00 8.61
CA LYS A 54 -2.05 31.43 7.92
C LYS A 54 -2.54 32.31 6.78
N ILE A 55 -2.53 33.62 6.95
CA ILE A 55 -2.93 34.59 5.89
C ILE A 55 -1.97 34.42 4.69
N ILE A 56 -0.66 34.46 4.93
CA ILE A 56 0.36 34.35 3.89
C ILE A 56 0.24 33.03 3.13
N PHE A 57 0.05 31.93 3.85
CA PHE A 57 -0.09 30.62 3.22
C PHE A 57 -1.35 30.54 2.34
N ASN A 58 -2.47 31.05 2.83
CA ASN A 58 -3.75 31.05 2.10
C ASN A 58 -3.77 31.98 0.88
N GLN A 59 -2.84 32.95 0.76
CA GLN A 59 -2.71 33.74 -0.48
C GLN A 59 -2.33 32.91 -1.69
N SER A 60 -1.60 31.81 -1.47
CA SER A 60 -1.16 30.92 -2.55
C SER A 60 -2.19 29.86 -2.90
N ILE A 61 -3.30 29.78 -2.16
CA ILE A 61 -4.30 28.71 -2.30
C ILE A 61 -5.63 29.31 -2.72
N PRO A 62 -6.31 28.73 -3.73
CA PRO A 62 -7.68 29.12 -4.07
C PRO A 62 -8.62 28.99 -2.86
N GLN A 63 -9.45 30.01 -2.62
CA GLN A 63 -10.28 30.11 -1.41
C GLN A 63 -11.68 29.51 -1.61
N ASP A 64 -11.79 28.48 -2.45
CA ASP A 64 -13.03 27.81 -2.80
C ASP A 64 -12.92 26.28 -2.81
N LEU A 65 -11.87 25.72 -2.22
CA LEU A 65 -11.58 24.27 -2.26
C LEU A 65 -12.59 23.40 -1.48
N GLY A 66 -13.41 24.01 -0.61
CA GLY A 66 -14.46 23.30 0.13
C GLY A 66 -13.97 22.62 1.42
N PHE A 67 -12.94 23.16 2.06
CA PHE A 67 -12.57 22.79 3.44
C PHE A 67 -13.40 23.53 4.47
N VAL A 68 -14.00 24.66 4.08
CA VAL A 68 -14.85 25.49 4.93
C VAL A 68 -16.25 25.52 4.33
N ASP A 69 -17.27 25.29 5.17
CA ASP A 69 -18.66 25.45 4.74
C ASP A 69 -19.00 26.94 4.67
N ARG A 70 -19.17 27.43 3.44
CA ARG A 70 -19.48 28.85 3.17
C ARG A 70 -20.94 29.21 3.41
N ASN A 71 -21.81 28.24 3.63
CA ASN A 71 -23.22 28.45 3.96
C ASN A 71 -23.42 28.72 5.46
N ASP A 72 -22.47 28.28 6.31
CA ASP A 72 -22.50 28.57 7.75
C ASP A 72 -22.01 30.00 8.01
N GLU A 73 -22.90 30.86 8.60
CA GLU A 73 -22.56 32.23 8.93
C GLU A 73 -21.33 32.39 9.82
N LYS A 74 -21.02 31.40 10.65
CA LYS A 74 -19.85 31.41 11.54
C LYS A 74 -18.55 31.15 10.83
N GLN A 75 -18.59 30.35 9.75
CA GLN A 75 -17.41 29.91 9.01
C GLN A 75 -17.22 30.65 7.69
N LYS A 76 -18.21 31.41 7.25
CA LYS A 76 -18.25 32.10 5.96
C LYS A 76 -16.99 32.89 5.61
N PHE A 77 -16.39 33.57 6.59
CA PHE A 77 -15.21 34.41 6.42
C PHE A 77 -13.88 33.70 6.73
N ASN A 78 -13.90 32.47 7.30
CA ASN A 78 -12.70 31.76 7.66
C ASN A 78 -11.82 31.48 6.44
N LEU A 79 -10.51 31.39 6.69
CA LEU A 79 -9.55 30.95 5.68
C LEU A 79 -9.80 29.49 5.32
N GLU A 80 -9.58 29.13 4.06
CA GLU A 80 -9.80 27.77 3.58
C GLU A 80 -8.92 26.77 4.33
N ILE A 81 -7.69 27.14 4.64
CA ILE A 81 -6.75 26.33 5.39
C ILE A 81 -6.49 26.96 6.76
N ASP A 82 -7.12 26.41 7.79
CA ASP A 82 -6.95 26.84 9.19
C ASP A 82 -6.29 25.76 10.07
N PHE A 83 -6.05 24.56 9.54
CA PHE A 83 -5.44 23.43 10.21
C PHE A 83 -3.94 23.30 9.93
N LEU A 84 -3.24 22.47 10.70
CA LEU A 84 -1.82 22.18 10.50
C LEU A 84 -1.60 21.42 9.18
N VAL A 85 -0.80 22.01 8.28
CA VAL A 85 -0.50 21.42 6.97
C VAL A 85 0.71 20.51 7.08
N THR A 86 0.45 19.23 7.29
CA THR A 86 1.45 18.15 7.16
C THR A 86 1.55 17.69 5.70
N LYS A 87 2.54 16.86 5.37
CA LYS A 87 2.69 16.24 4.05
C LYS A 87 1.39 15.57 3.58
N LYS A 88 0.69 14.86 4.47
CA LYS A 88 -0.59 14.18 4.16
C LYS A 88 -1.69 15.19 3.84
N ASN A 89 -1.81 16.25 4.64
CA ASN A 89 -2.82 17.30 4.45
C ASN A 89 -2.54 18.11 3.19
N LEU A 90 -1.25 18.37 2.87
CA LEU A 90 -0.87 19.03 1.62
C LEU A 90 -1.30 18.21 0.40
N GLY A 91 -1.15 16.88 0.45
CA GLY A 91 -1.67 15.99 -0.59
C GLY A 91 -3.18 16.17 -0.82
N LYS A 92 -3.97 16.25 0.25
CA LYS A 92 -5.43 16.48 0.16
C LYS A 92 -5.77 17.87 -0.44
N ILE A 93 -5.00 18.89 -0.13
CA ILE A 93 -5.18 20.24 -0.71
C ILE A 93 -4.93 20.21 -2.22
N ILE A 94 -3.85 19.54 -2.64
CA ILE A 94 -3.49 19.38 -4.05
C ILE A 94 -4.58 18.63 -4.80
N ASP A 95 -5.05 17.53 -4.24
CA ASP A 95 -6.08 16.68 -4.82
C ASP A 95 -7.40 17.44 -5.04
N LYS A 96 -7.88 18.16 -4.02
CA LYS A 96 -9.07 19.00 -4.14
C LYS A 96 -8.89 20.13 -5.15
N CYS A 97 -7.72 20.77 -5.18
CA CYS A 97 -7.43 21.82 -6.16
C CYS A 97 -7.44 21.26 -7.58
N TYR A 98 -6.80 20.10 -7.79
CA TYR A 98 -6.76 19.44 -9.09
C TYR A 98 -8.16 19.03 -9.57
N SER A 99 -8.95 18.46 -8.69
CA SER A 99 -10.32 18.02 -9.02
C SER A 99 -11.25 19.19 -9.38
N LYS A 100 -11.05 20.37 -8.76
CA LYS A 100 -11.92 21.53 -8.96
C LYS A 100 -11.44 22.47 -10.06
N HIS A 101 -10.17 22.78 -10.11
CA HIS A 101 -9.58 23.79 -10.99
C HIS A 101 -8.76 23.20 -12.15
N GLY A 102 -8.46 21.91 -12.11
CA GLY A 102 -7.66 21.24 -13.14
C GLY A 102 -6.15 21.48 -13.04
N PRO A 103 -5.37 20.95 -13.99
CA PRO A 103 -3.90 20.92 -13.88
C PRO A 103 -3.22 22.28 -13.95
N ALA A 104 -3.75 23.24 -14.70
CA ALA A 104 -3.11 24.55 -14.89
C ALA A 104 -3.04 25.36 -13.59
N GLU A 105 -4.18 25.59 -12.96
CA GLU A 105 -4.27 26.32 -11.67
C GLU A 105 -3.54 25.58 -10.54
N THR A 106 -3.63 24.25 -10.51
CA THR A 106 -2.90 23.44 -9.54
C THR A 106 -1.39 23.62 -9.70
N SER A 107 -0.88 23.70 -10.92
CA SER A 107 0.55 23.95 -11.19
C SER A 107 1.00 25.30 -10.64
N ILE A 108 0.21 26.35 -10.86
CA ILE A 108 0.49 27.69 -10.34
C ILE A 108 0.47 27.71 -8.81
N MET A 109 -0.53 27.06 -8.20
CA MET A 109 -0.61 26.91 -6.73
C MET A 109 0.63 26.21 -6.18
N LEU A 110 1.07 25.12 -6.80
CA LEU A 110 2.25 24.35 -6.37
C LEU A 110 3.55 25.17 -6.48
N ASP A 111 3.72 25.93 -7.55
CA ASP A 111 4.86 26.81 -7.72
C ASP A 111 4.89 27.93 -6.67
N ASN A 112 3.75 28.51 -6.34
CA ASN A 112 3.63 29.50 -5.27
C ASN A 112 3.94 28.88 -3.89
N ILE A 113 3.41 27.71 -3.56
CA ILE A 113 3.71 27.02 -2.29
C ILE A 113 5.20 26.69 -2.20
N LYS A 114 5.81 26.21 -3.29
CA LYS A 114 7.25 25.95 -3.37
C LYS A 114 8.06 27.21 -3.10
N ALA A 115 7.73 28.33 -3.75
CA ALA A 115 8.40 29.60 -3.58
C ALA A 115 8.28 30.12 -2.14
N LEU A 116 7.09 30.04 -1.52
CA LEU A 116 6.89 30.37 -0.11
C LEU A 116 7.73 29.49 0.80
N GLY A 117 7.76 28.18 0.56
CA GLY A 117 8.55 27.22 1.34
C GLY A 117 10.04 27.59 1.36
N TYR A 118 10.63 27.87 0.21
CA TYR A 118 12.03 28.29 0.11
C TYR A 118 12.27 29.65 0.77
N HIS A 119 11.39 30.61 0.55
CA HIS A 119 11.50 31.95 1.10
C HIS A 119 11.50 31.93 2.63
N TYR A 120 10.46 31.34 3.24
CA TYR A 120 10.34 31.31 4.70
C TYR A 120 11.32 30.34 5.39
N SER A 121 11.74 29.27 4.73
CA SER A 121 12.83 28.43 5.25
C SER A 121 14.16 29.21 5.33
N SER A 122 14.44 30.07 4.34
CA SER A 122 15.65 30.91 4.32
C SER A 122 15.59 32.02 5.37
N ILE A 123 14.47 32.74 5.49
CA ILE A 123 14.29 33.82 6.48
C ILE A 123 14.27 33.25 7.89
N GLY A 124 13.55 32.16 8.10
CA GLY A 124 13.44 31.49 9.41
C GLY A 124 14.75 30.81 9.85
N ALA A 125 15.76 30.73 8.96
CA ALA A 125 17.05 30.09 9.21
C ALA A 125 16.88 28.67 9.82
N VAL A 126 15.92 27.90 9.30
CA VAL A 126 15.64 26.54 9.79
C VAL A 126 16.83 25.65 9.45
N THR A 127 17.56 25.25 10.48
CA THR A 127 18.78 24.43 10.34
C THR A 127 18.86 23.42 11.47
N VAL A 128 19.78 22.47 11.36
CA VAL A 128 20.00 21.42 12.36
C VAL A 128 21.32 21.66 13.07
N ALA A 129 21.26 21.76 14.39
CA ALA A 129 22.45 21.82 15.24
C ALA A 129 22.48 20.63 16.22
N ALA A 130 23.67 20.23 16.64
CA ALA A 130 23.81 19.21 17.68
C ALA A 130 23.18 19.62 19.03
N ALA A 131 23.06 20.93 19.27
CA ALA A 131 22.41 21.47 20.45
C ALA A 131 20.89 21.25 20.47
N ASP A 132 20.25 21.18 19.29
CA ASP A 132 18.79 21.04 19.16
C ASP A 132 18.31 19.64 19.60
N MET A 133 19.21 18.67 19.66
CA MET A 133 18.94 17.34 20.17
C MET A 133 19.04 17.32 21.70
N ILE A 134 17.94 17.13 22.39
CA ILE A 134 17.86 17.10 23.85
C ILE A 134 17.60 15.66 24.29
N VAL A 135 18.51 15.11 25.13
CA VAL A 135 18.30 13.78 25.73
C VAL A 135 17.31 13.90 26.88
N PRO A 136 16.18 13.17 26.89
CA PRO A 136 15.18 13.28 27.93
C PRO A 136 15.71 12.69 29.26
N LYS A 137 15.51 13.40 30.37
CA LYS A 137 15.93 12.92 31.70
C LYS A 137 15.26 11.60 32.09
N ARG A 138 14.00 11.42 31.69
CA ARG A 138 13.21 10.20 31.93
C ARG A 138 13.83 8.93 31.31
N LYS A 139 14.70 9.07 30.30
CA LYS A 139 15.42 7.95 29.70
C LYS A 139 16.12 7.07 30.74
N TYR A 140 16.85 7.70 31.68
CA TYR A 140 17.65 6.94 32.68
C TYR A 140 16.77 6.19 33.67
N GLU A 141 15.59 6.71 33.98
CA GLU A 141 14.61 6.03 34.85
C GLU A 141 14.05 4.78 34.14
N LEU A 142 13.63 4.94 32.86
CA LEU A 142 13.12 3.84 32.04
C LEU A 142 14.16 2.74 31.82
N LEU A 143 15.43 3.10 31.64
CA LEU A 143 16.51 2.13 31.50
C LEU A 143 16.72 1.33 32.81
N LYS A 144 16.65 2.00 33.97
CA LYS A 144 16.78 1.33 35.26
C LYS A 144 15.64 0.35 35.53
N GLU A 145 14.39 0.74 35.23
CA GLU A 145 13.23 -0.15 35.33
C GLU A 145 13.35 -1.36 34.39
N ALA A 146 13.90 -1.16 33.21
CA ALA A 146 14.14 -2.25 32.28
C ALA A 146 15.19 -3.22 32.80
N ASP A 147 16.31 -2.72 33.34
CA ASP A 147 17.36 -3.55 33.94
C ASP A 147 16.84 -4.39 35.09
N GLU A 148 16.06 -3.79 36.00
CA GLU A 148 15.45 -4.51 37.13
C GLU A 148 14.49 -5.62 36.65
N THR A 149 13.77 -5.38 35.54
CA THR A 149 12.86 -6.37 34.97
C THR A 149 13.64 -7.51 34.31
N VAL A 150 14.68 -7.19 33.53
CA VAL A 150 15.55 -8.18 32.88
C VAL A 150 16.24 -9.07 33.93
N GLU A 151 16.74 -8.49 35.05
CA GLU A 151 17.28 -9.28 36.15
C GLU A 151 16.26 -10.26 36.77
N LYS A 152 14.99 -9.85 36.87
CA LYS A 152 13.92 -10.76 37.33
C LYS A 152 13.72 -11.92 36.38
N ILE A 153 13.70 -11.65 35.06
CA ILE A 153 13.58 -12.68 34.03
C ILE A 153 14.77 -13.65 34.10
N GLU A 154 15.99 -13.15 34.22
CA GLU A 154 17.18 -14.00 34.39
C GLU A 154 17.15 -14.85 35.66
N LYS A 155 16.66 -14.29 36.79
CA LYS A 155 16.48 -15.04 38.03
C LYS A 155 15.45 -16.16 37.89
N MET A 156 14.36 -15.93 37.12
CA MET A 156 13.37 -16.99 36.82
C MET A 156 13.98 -18.10 35.96
N TYR A 157 14.78 -17.75 34.95
CA TYR A 157 15.50 -18.71 34.11
C TYR A 157 16.48 -19.55 34.94
N LYS A 158 17.33 -18.92 35.77
CA LYS A 158 18.29 -19.62 36.64
C LYS A 158 17.62 -20.56 37.65
N ARG A 159 16.35 -20.29 38.01
CA ARG A 159 15.53 -21.15 38.87
C ARG A 159 14.78 -22.25 38.10
N GLY A 160 14.87 -22.28 36.77
CA GLY A 160 14.22 -23.29 35.91
C GLY A 160 12.72 -23.08 35.69
N PHE A 161 12.17 -21.89 35.96
CA PHE A 161 10.75 -21.60 35.75
C PHE A 161 10.40 -21.33 34.31
N ILE A 162 11.36 -20.89 33.49
CA ILE A 162 11.18 -20.54 32.06
C ILE A 162 12.28 -21.21 31.24
N SER A 163 11.96 -21.51 29.95
CA SER A 163 12.93 -22.04 29.00
C SER A 163 13.87 -20.93 28.48
N GLU A 164 14.94 -21.30 27.79
CA GLU A 164 15.86 -20.33 27.21
C GLU A 164 15.19 -19.50 26.11
N ASP A 165 14.36 -20.12 25.28
CA ASP A 165 13.62 -19.44 24.22
C ASP A 165 12.64 -18.42 24.79
N GLU A 166 11.92 -18.80 25.86
CA GLU A 166 10.99 -17.89 26.53
C GLU A 166 11.72 -16.74 27.25
N ARG A 167 12.89 -17.01 27.85
CA ARG A 167 13.76 -15.96 28.41
C ARG A 167 14.16 -14.96 27.31
N TYR A 168 14.65 -15.47 26.19
CA TYR A 168 15.08 -14.67 25.05
C TYR A 168 13.94 -13.78 24.53
N GLU A 169 12.77 -14.34 24.26
CA GLU A 169 11.59 -13.59 23.81
C GLU A 169 11.19 -12.48 24.78
N ARG A 170 11.10 -12.78 26.09
CA ARG A 170 10.73 -11.80 27.12
C ARG A 170 11.75 -10.67 27.27
N VAL A 171 13.03 -10.96 27.14
CA VAL A 171 14.09 -9.93 27.19
C VAL A 171 13.99 -9.00 26.00
N ILE A 172 13.80 -9.54 24.81
CA ILE A 172 13.65 -8.73 23.57
C ILE A 172 12.39 -7.87 23.65
N GLU A 173 11.26 -8.45 24.05
CA GLU A 173 10.00 -7.72 24.20
C GLU A 173 10.16 -6.54 25.17
N LYS A 174 10.79 -6.76 26.33
CA LYS A 174 11.03 -5.69 27.31
C LYS A 174 11.89 -4.57 26.73
N TRP A 175 13.00 -4.90 26.06
CA TRP A 175 13.87 -3.88 25.47
C TRP A 175 13.24 -3.16 24.29
N THR A 176 12.44 -3.83 23.49
CA THR A 176 11.68 -3.22 22.40
C THR A 176 10.70 -2.18 22.97
N LYS A 177 9.90 -2.58 23.96
CA LYS A 177 8.97 -1.68 24.63
C LYS A 177 9.69 -0.49 25.28
N THR A 178 10.79 -0.74 26.01
CA THR A 178 11.57 0.35 26.62
C THR A 178 12.12 1.32 25.58
N THR A 179 12.52 0.81 24.41
CA THR A 179 13.01 1.66 23.31
C THR A 179 11.90 2.55 22.74
N GLU A 180 10.67 2.07 22.69
CA GLU A 180 9.49 2.84 22.30
C GLU A 180 9.10 3.87 23.34
N ASP A 181 9.05 3.47 24.62
CA ASP A 181 8.77 4.38 25.74
C ASP A 181 9.77 5.54 25.82
N VAL A 182 11.05 5.27 25.56
CA VAL A 182 12.09 6.31 25.47
C VAL A 182 11.87 7.22 24.26
N ALA A 183 11.43 6.68 23.13
CA ALA A 183 11.14 7.48 21.94
C ALA A 183 9.94 8.40 22.17
N ASP A 184 8.91 7.94 22.86
CA ASP A 184 7.74 8.74 23.20
C ASP A 184 8.10 9.83 24.20
N ALA A 185 8.83 9.49 25.26
CA ALA A 185 9.34 10.48 26.21
C ALA A 185 10.24 11.54 25.57
N LEU A 186 10.99 11.17 24.53
CA LEU A 186 11.81 12.11 23.74
C LEU A 186 10.94 13.08 22.94
N MET A 187 9.96 12.57 22.21
CA MET A 187 9.05 13.40 21.41
C MET A 187 8.24 14.37 22.29
N ASP A 188 7.77 13.90 23.44
CA ASP A 188 7.02 14.73 24.40
C ASP A 188 7.88 15.83 25.04
N SER A 189 9.19 15.59 25.20
CA SER A 189 10.13 16.53 25.80
C SER A 189 10.66 17.60 24.84
N MET A 190 10.47 17.41 23.53
CA MET A 190 10.95 18.36 22.52
C MET A 190 10.00 19.55 22.40
N ASP A 191 10.60 20.74 22.25
CA ASP A 191 9.84 21.96 21.95
C ASP A 191 9.23 21.83 20.52
N LYS A 192 7.97 22.25 20.38
CA LYS A 192 7.27 22.27 19.07
C LYS A 192 7.96 23.18 18.05
N PHE A 193 8.69 24.20 18.48
CA PHE A 193 9.49 25.09 17.61
C PHE A 193 10.92 24.60 17.38
N ASN A 194 11.28 23.43 17.90
CA ASN A 194 12.58 22.83 17.58
C ASN A 194 12.63 22.49 16.08
N PRO A 195 13.66 22.93 15.32
CA PRO A 195 13.75 22.70 13.88
C PRO A 195 13.64 21.23 13.49
N ILE A 196 14.23 20.33 14.30
CA ILE A 196 14.22 18.89 14.04
C ILE A 196 12.82 18.31 14.25
N PHE A 197 12.14 18.76 15.32
CA PHE A 197 10.75 18.37 15.58
C PHE A 197 9.84 18.83 14.44
N MET A 198 9.94 20.11 14.04
CA MET A 198 9.12 20.65 12.95
C MET A 198 9.33 19.90 11.63
N MET A 199 10.58 19.56 11.27
CA MET A 199 10.87 18.79 10.04
C MET A 199 10.29 17.40 10.08
N ALA A 200 10.32 16.71 11.21
CA ALA A 200 9.82 15.35 11.34
C ALA A 200 8.30 15.31 11.48
N ASP A 201 7.69 16.20 12.29
CA ASP A 201 6.25 16.26 12.52
C ASP A 201 5.48 16.67 11.26
N SER A 202 6.02 17.61 10.50
CA SER A 202 5.44 18.00 9.21
C SER A 202 5.54 16.91 8.15
N GLY A 203 6.38 15.90 8.33
CA GLY A 203 6.66 14.86 7.34
C GLY A 203 7.55 15.32 6.18
N ALA A 204 8.16 16.50 6.28
CA ALA A 204 9.05 17.04 5.24
C ALA A 204 10.36 16.24 5.15
N ARG A 205 11.00 15.99 6.30
CA ARG A 205 12.24 15.20 6.36
C ARG A 205 12.45 14.63 7.75
N GLY A 206 12.98 13.41 7.81
CA GLY A 206 13.22 12.71 9.06
C GLY A 206 12.03 11.88 9.51
N SER A 207 12.31 10.94 10.40
CA SER A 207 11.30 10.08 11.03
C SER A 207 11.52 9.99 12.54
N LYS A 208 10.48 9.63 13.29
CA LYS A 208 10.57 9.35 14.73
C LYS A 208 11.70 8.35 15.04
N SER A 209 11.89 7.33 14.18
CA SER A 209 12.96 6.34 14.33
C SER A 209 14.36 6.95 14.21
N GLN A 210 14.57 7.92 13.31
CA GLN A 210 15.87 8.60 13.18
C GLN A 210 16.16 9.50 14.37
N ILE A 211 15.18 10.27 14.84
CA ILE A 211 15.29 11.12 16.03
C ILE A 211 15.58 10.27 17.28
N LYS A 212 14.91 9.12 17.41
CA LYS A 212 15.14 8.15 18.49
C LYS A 212 16.61 7.71 18.54
N GLN A 213 17.23 7.42 17.43
CA GLN A 213 18.65 7.03 17.37
C GLN A 213 19.60 8.19 17.67
N LEU A 214 19.21 9.43 17.34
CA LEU A 214 20.04 10.62 17.54
C LEU A 214 20.09 11.08 19.02
N ALA A 215 18.97 11.08 19.72
CA ALA A 215 18.85 11.64 21.08
C ALA A 215 18.19 10.71 22.11
N GLY A 216 17.55 9.65 21.68
CA GLY A 216 16.94 8.66 22.58
C GLY A 216 17.84 7.48 22.87
N MET A 217 17.49 6.33 22.34
CA MET A 217 18.20 5.06 22.49
C MET A 217 18.26 4.37 21.13
N ARG A 218 19.41 3.84 20.74
CA ARG A 218 19.52 3.12 19.48
C ARG A 218 18.78 1.77 19.51
N GLY A 219 18.78 1.09 20.66
CA GLY A 219 18.01 -0.12 20.89
C GLY A 219 18.69 -1.40 20.46
N LEU A 220 17.89 -2.44 20.22
CA LEU A 220 18.38 -3.77 19.85
C LEU A 220 18.88 -3.79 18.40
N MET A 221 19.93 -4.60 18.17
CA MET A 221 20.57 -4.77 16.86
C MET A 221 20.51 -6.22 16.42
N ALA A 222 20.41 -6.46 15.11
CA ALA A 222 20.52 -7.79 14.55
C ALA A 222 21.97 -8.14 14.21
N ASN A 223 22.35 -9.39 14.44
CA ASN A 223 23.63 -9.93 13.98
C ASN A 223 23.57 -10.21 12.44
N PRO A 224 24.69 -10.55 11.79
CA PRO A 224 24.68 -10.84 10.35
C PRO A 224 23.78 -12.00 9.94
N SER A 225 23.50 -12.97 10.82
CA SER A 225 22.58 -14.09 10.56
C SER A 225 21.11 -13.73 10.71
N GLY A 226 20.79 -12.50 11.17
CA GLY A 226 19.42 -12.02 11.39
C GLY A 226 18.88 -12.25 12.80
N LYS A 227 19.60 -12.97 13.68
CA LYS A 227 19.20 -13.13 15.09
C LYS A 227 19.43 -11.82 15.85
N ILE A 228 18.49 -11.44 16.70
CA ILE A 228 18.56 -10.25 17.53
C ILE A 228 19.59 -10.46 18.66
N ILE A 229 20.45 -9.49 18.87
CA ILE A 229 21.42 -9.49 19.98
C ILE A 229 20.69 -9.00 21.22
N GLU A 230 20.71 -9.78 22.31
CA GLU A 230 19.99 -9.48 23.55
C GLU A 230 20.49 -8.22 24.27
N LEU A 231 21.73 -7.81 23.99
CA LEU A 231 22.34 -6.61 24.56
C LEU A 231 21.93 -5.38 23.72
N PRO A 232 21.08 -4.47 24.27
CA PRO A 232 20.68 -3.27 23.54
C PRO A 232 21.79 -2.22 23.55
N ILE A 233 21.85 -1.39 22.51
CA ILE A 233 22.64 -0.17 22.52
C ILE A 233 21.85 0.90 23.26
N ARG A 234 22.29 1.24 24.47
CA ARG A 234 21.59 2.18 25.37
C ARG A 234 21.90 3.63 25.02
N ALA A 235 23.08 3.87 24.50
CA ALA A 235 23.51 5.20 24.10
C ALA A 235 22.80 5.70 22.84
N SER A 236 22.70 7.01 22.72
CA SER A 236 22.32 7.72 21.49
C SER A 236 23.56 8.21 20.77
N PHE A 237 23.42 8.62 19.50
CA PHE A 237 24.55 9.21 18.77
C PHE A 237 25.05 10.52 19.40
N LYS A 238 24.16 11.28 20.06
CA LYS A 238 24.56 12.51 20.77
C LYS A 238 25.43 12.22 21.99
N GLU A 239 25.13 11.17 22.74
CA GLU A 239 25.91 10.76 23.91
C GLU A 239 27.24 10.11 23.53
N GLY A 240 27.32 9.57 22.32
CA GLY A 240 28.44 8.76 21.83
C GLY A 240 28.27 7.29 22.22
N LEU A 241 28.74 6.41 21.33
CA LEU A 241 28.69 4.95 21.55
C LEU A 241 29.97 4.47 22.21
N ASP A 242 29.88 3.51 23.12
CA ASP A 242 31.02 2.77 23.62
C ASP A 242 31.61 1.88 22.52
N VAL A 243 32.85 1.43 22.67
CA VAL A 243 33.57 0.63 21.68
C VAL A 243 32.79 -0.66 21.34
N LEU A 244 32.24 -1.33 22.34
CA LEU A 244 31.44 -2.53 22.14
C LEU A 244 30.13 -2.24 21.41
N GLU A 245 29.40 -1.20 21.81
CA GLU A 245 28.17 -0.75 21.17
C GLU A 245 28.41 -0.34 19.71
N TYR A 246 29.50 0.37 19.45
CA TYR A 246 29.91 0.73 18.10
C TYR A 246 30.16 -0.51 17.24
N PHE A 247 30.90 -1.50 17.77
CA PHE A 247 31.20 -2.74 17.04
C PHE A 247 29.92 -3.50 16.69
N ILE A 248 29.00 -3.69 17.66
CA ILE A 248 27.70 -4.33 17.44
C ILE A 248 26.92 -3.58 16.34
N SER A 249 26.93 -2.27 16.37
CA SER A 249 26.21 -1.45 15.41
C SER A 249 26.75 -1.55 13.98
N THR A 250 28.05 -1.84 13.80
CA THR A 250 28.65 -1.95 12.46
C THR A 250 28.13 -3.14 11.67
N HIS A 251 27.72 -4.23 12.32
CA HIS A 251 27.16 -5.39 11.64
C HIS A 251 25.87 -5.02 10.89
N GLY A 252 24.93 -4.34 11.56
CA GLY A 252 23.70 -3.88 10.96
C GLY A 252 23.91 -2.85 9.86
N ALA A 253 24.80 -1.88 10.06
CA ALA A 253 25.10 -0.86 9.08
C ALA A 253 25.72 -1.45 7.78
N ARG A 254 26.68 -2.38 7.92
CA ARG A 254 27.29 -3.06 6.77
C ARG A 254 26.28 -3.92 6.02
N LYS A 255 25.44 -4.69 6.73
CA LYS A 255 24.38 -5.46 6.13
C LYS A 255 23.38 -4.56 5.39
N GLY A 256 22.93 -3.45 5.99
CA GLY A 256 22.04 -2.51 5.35
C GLY A 256 22.60 -1.89 4.07
N ASN A 257 23.90 -1.55 4.04
CA ASN A 257 24.56 -1.03 2.85
C ASN A 257 24.63 -2.10 1.74
N ALA A 258 24.99 -3.34 2.08
CA ALA A 258 25.05 -4.44 1.12
C ALA A 258 23.65 -4.78 0.59
N ASP A 259 22.66 -4.88 1.48
CA ASP A 259 21.27 -5.17 1.11
C ASP A 259 20.71 -4.08 0.18
N THR A 260 20.98 -2.80 0.44
CA THR A 260 20.55 -1.71 -0.44
C THR A 260 21.11 -1.86 -1.85
N ALA A 261 22.41 -2.16 -1.97
CA ALA A 261 23.06 -2.31 -3.27
C ALA A 261 22.50 -3.51 -4.07
N LEU A 262 22.30 -4.66 -3.40
CA LEU A 262 21.84 -5.88 -4.05
C LEU A 262 20.34 -5.85 -4.36
N LYS A 263 19.51 -5.43 -3.41
CA LYS A 263 18.04 -5.44 -3.56
C LYS A 263 17.50 -4.38 -4.51
N THR A 264 18.28 -3.33 -4.82
CA THR A 264 17.92 -2.38 -5.87
C THR A 264 17.83 -3.08 -7.23
N ALA A 265 18.77 -4.00 -7.52
CA ALA A 265 18.73 -4.80 -8.73
C ALA A 265 17.52 -5.75 -8.75
N ASP A 266 17.20 -6.38 -7.62
CA ASP A 266 16.03 -7.28 -7.49
C ASP A 266 14.72 -6.52 -7.72
N SER A 267 14.58 -5.31 -7.16
CA SER A 267 13.43 -4.44 -7.39
C SER A 267 13.28 -4.04 -8.85
N GLY A 268 14.39 -3.67 -9.52
CA GLY A 268 14.39 -3.37 -10.94
C GLY A 268 13.99 -4.58 -11.79
N TYR A 269 14.49 -5.77 -11.44
CA TYR A 269 14.13 -7.01 -12.12
C TYR A 269 12.66 -7.42 -11.91
N LEU A 270 12.11 -7.21 -10.70
CA LEU A 270 10.68 -7.40 -10.45
C LEU A 270 9.85 -6.47 -11.32
N THR A 271 10.19 -5.18 -11.36
CA THR A 271 9.50 -4.19 -12.18
C THR A 271 9.51 -4.58 -13.66
N ARG A 272 10.66 -5.01 -14.19
CA ARG A 272 10.77 -5.50 -15.57
C ARG A 272 9.82 -6.67 -15.84
N ARG A 273 9.78 -7.67 -14.95
CA ARG A 273 8.87 -8.83 -15.10
C ARG A 273 7.40 -8.43 -15.07
N LEU A 274 7.03 -7.48 -14.19
CA LEU A 274 5.67 -6.94 -14.12
C LEU A 274 5.29 -6.19 -15.40
N VAL A 275 6.19 -5.38 -15.96
CA VAL A 275 5.98 -4.72 -17.26
C VAL A 275 5.78 -5.74 -18.36
N ASP A 276 6.62 -6.77 -18.43
CA ASP A 276 6.54 -7.78 -19.49
C ASP A 276 5.24 -8.59 -19.45
N VAL A 277 4.70 -8.90 -18.27
CA VAL A 277 3.43 -9.63 -18.15
C VAL A 277 2.22 -8.75 -18.47
N ALA A 278 2.28 -7.44 -18.17
CA ALA A 278 1.13 -6.56 -18.24
C ALA A 278 1.09 -5.65 -19.48
N GLN A 279 2.15 -5.61 -20.29
CA GLN A 279 2.27 -4.69 -21.43
C GLN A 279 1.13 -4.78 -22.47
N GLU A 280 0.48 -5.94 -22.57
CA GLU A 280 -0.62 -6.17 -23.53
C GLU A 280 -1.94 -5.57 -23.07
N ILE A 281 -2.04 -5.16 -21.78
CA ILE A 281 -3.28 -4.64 -21.22
C ILE A 281 -3.40 -3.14 -21.53
N ILE A 282 -4.23 -2.87 -22.52
CA ILE A 282 -4.57 -1.52 -23.01
C ILE A 282 -6.10 -1.39 -22.95
N VAL A 283 -6.60 -0.20 -22.69
CA VAL A 283 -8.04 0.08 -22.75
C VAL A 283 -8.46 0.15 -24.22
N ARG A 284 -9.36 -0.76 -24.66
CA ARG A 284 -9.71 -0.89 -26.07
C ARG A 284 -11.15 -0.54 -26.41
N GLU A 285 -12.07 -0.71 -25.50
CA GLU A 285 -13.51 -0.54 -25.73
C GLU A 285 -14.20 0.21 -24.59
N PRO A 286 -15.36 0.85 -24.85
CA PRO A 286 -16.07 1.59 -23.82
C PRO A 286 -16.68 0.70 -22.73
N ASP A 287 -17.31 -0.42 -23.11
CA ASP A 287 -17.99 -1.36 -22.22
C ASP A 287 -18.01 -2.77 -22.84
N CYS A 288 -17.61 -3.77 -22.07
CA CYS A 288 -17.64 -5.18 -22.51
C CYS A 288 -18.96 -5.89 -22.20
N GLY A 289 -19.93 -5.20 -21.56
CA GLY A 289 -21.24 -5.78 -21.21
C GLY A 289 -21.23 -6.84 -20.11
N SER A 290 -20.09 -7.04 -19.41
CA SER A 290 -20.02 -8.01 -18.31
C SER A 290 -20.88 -7.59 -17.12
N ASN A 291 -21.57 -8.55 -16.52
CA ASN A 291 -22.31 -8.40 -15.26
C ASN A 291 -21.56 -9.05 -14.09
N GLU A 292 -20.34 -9.53 -14.30
CA GLU A 292 -19.50 -10.08 -13.25
C GLU A 292 -18.82 -8.94 -12.49
N GLY A 293 -18.93 -8.96 -11.18
CA GLY A 293 -18.36 -7.98 -10.28
C GLY A 293 -17.39 -8.58 -9.27
N LEU A 294 -16.69 -7.71 -8.57
CA LEU A 294 -15.89 -8.02 -7.41
C LEU A 294 -16.57 -7.45 -6.18
N ILE A 295 -16.73 -8.25 -5.14
CA ILE A 295 -17.24 -7.76 -3.86
C ILE A 295 -16.10 -7.04 -3.15
N VAL A 296 -16.34 -5.77 -2.83
CA VAL A 296 -15.39 -4.89 -2.14
C VAL A 296 -15.88 -4.61 -0.73
N TYR A 297 -14.99 -4.79 0.26
CA TYR A 297 -15.22 -4.57 1.69
C TYR A 297 -13.93 -4.05 2.35
N ASP A 298 -14.00 -3.68 3.63
CA ASP A 298 -12.83 -3.25 4.42
C ASP A 298 -11.78 -4.36 4.55
N ILE A 299 -10.54 -4.13 4.16
CA ILE A 299 -9.45 -5.07 4.43
C ILE A 299 -8.94 -4.84 5.86
N LYS A 300 -9.02 -5.89 6.69
CA LYS A 300 -8.60 -5.86 8.10
C LYS A 300 -7.58 -6.97 8.38
N ASP A 301 -6.59 -6.68 9.23
CA ASP A 301 -5.69 -7.68 9.82
C ASP A 301 -5.95 -7.74 11.33
N GLY A 302 -6.73 -8.70 11.77
CA GLY A 302 -7.27 -8.73 13.13
C GLY A 302 -8.15 -7.49 13.40
N ASN A 303 -7.73 -6.65 14.34
CA ASN A 303 -8.44 -5.41 14.69
C ASN A 303 -7.93 -4.17 13.95
N GLN A 304 -6.85 -4.29 13.18
CA GLN A 304 -6.28 -3.17 12.44
C GLN A 304 -6.89 -3.07 11.05
N LEU A 305 -7.45 -1.91 10.73
CA LEU A 305 -7.93 -1.59 9.38
C LEU A 305 -6.72 -1.29 8.50
N ILE A 306 -6.52 -2.10 7.45
CA ILE A 306 -5.46 -1.92 6.45
C ILE A 306 -5.92 -0.94 5.38
N GLU A 307 -7.08 -1.21 4.79
CA GLU A 307 -7.65 -0.38 3.73
C GLU A 307 -9.17 -0.25 3.89
N PRO A 308 -9.69 0.99 4.01
CA PRO A 308 -11.12 1.23 4.15
C PRO A 308 -11.84 1.07 2.81
N ILE A 309 -13.12 0.70 2.88
CA ILE A 309 -13.98 0.49 1.70
C ILE A 309 -14.05 1.73 0.79
N GLN A 310 -14.02 2.95 1.36
CA GLN A 310 -14.10 4.20 0.61
C GLN A 310 -12.96 4.32 -0.41
N GLU A 311 -11.72 4.02 0.00
CA GLU A 311 -10.55 4.09 -0.87
C GLU A 311 -10.62 3.04 -1.99
N ARG A 312 -11.17 1.86 -1.69
CA ARG A 312 -11.31 0.76 -2.65
C ARG A 312 -12.44 0.99 -3.67
N LEU A 313 -13.50 1.70 -3.28
CA LEU A 313 -14.63 2.03 -4.16
C LEU A 313 -14.33 3.19 -5.11
N MET A 314 -13.42 4.09 -4.74
CA MET A 314 -13.14 5.29 -5.51
C MET A 314 -12.76 4.99 -6.97
N GLY A 315 -13.46 5.64 -7.90
CA GLY A 315 -13.19 5.53 -9.34
C GLY A 315 -13.63 4.22 -9.98
N ARG A 316 -14.51 3.44 -9.34
CA ARG A 316 -15.11 2.22 -9.90
C ARG A 316 -16.56 2.45 -10.35
N PHE A 317 -17.07 1.54 -11.15
CA PHE A 317 -18.48 1.50 -11.51
C PHE A 317 -19.16 0.34 -10.77
N PRO A 318 -20.34 0.54 -10.18
CA PRO A 318 -21.06 -0.55 -9.55
C PRO A 318 -21.65 -1.50 -10.60
N VAL A 319 -21.85 -2.78 -10.24
CA VAL A 319 -22.53 -3.78 -11.10
C VAL A 319 -24.02 -3.58 -11.03
N ARG A 320 -24.53 -3.22 -9.86
CA ARG A 320 -25.95 -2.94 -9.56
C ARG A 320 -26.09 -1.59 -8.90
N ASP A 321 -27.27 -1.00 -8.99
CA ASP A 321 -27.56 0.25 -8.31
C ASP A 321 -27.35 0.10 -6.80
N ILE A 322 -26.60 1.05 -6.22
CA ILE A 322 -26.33 1.07 -4.79
C ILE A 322 -27.42 1.89 -4.13
N VAL A 323 -28.20 1.24 -3.27
CA VAL A 323 -29.36 1.82 -2.58
C VAL A 323 -29.05 1.98 -1.10
N ASP A 324 -29.42 3.12 -0.52
CA ASP A 324 -29.33 3.34 0.92
C ASP A 324 -30.32 2.42 1.66
N PRO A 325 -29.85 1.52 2.54
CA PRO A 325 -30.73 0.59 3.26
C PRO A 325 -31.71 1.29 4.22
N ARG A 326 -31.49 2.56 4.56
CA ARG A 326 -32.33 3.34 5.49
C ARG A 326 -33.41 4.13 4.78
N THR A 327 -33.07 4.77 3.64
CA THR A 327 -33.98 5.67 2.92
C THR A 327 -34.61 5.02 1.70
N GLY A 328 -33.99 3.98 1.15
CA GLY A 328 -34.40 3.35 -0.11
C GLY A 328 -34.06 4.17 -1.35
N GLU A 329 -33.32 5.27 -1.21
CA GLU A 329 -32.87 6.09 -2.32
C GLU A 329 -31.64 5.49 -3.00
N VAL A 330 -31.55 5.63 -4.32
CA VAL A 330 -30.36 5.21 -5.10
C VAL A 330 -29.26 6.23 -4.89
N ILE A 331 -28.15 5.81 -4.26
CA ILE A 331 -26.95 6.63 -4.05
C ILE A 331 -26.13 6.73 -5.33
N VAL A 332 -25.94 5.59 -6.02
CA VAL A 332 -25.16 5.49 -7.27
C VAL A 332 -25.83 4.52 -8.21
N ASP A 333 -26.01 4.89 -9.46
CA ASP A 333 -26.49 4.01 -10.52
C ASP A 333 -25.33 3.28 -11.23
N THR A 334 -25.64 2.25 -12.03
CA THR A 334 -24.68 1.40 -12.75
C THR A 334 -23.83 2.13 -13.78
N ASN A 335 -24.21 3.34 -14.20
CA ASN A 335 -23.52 4.13 -15.23
C ASN A 335 -22.71 5.28 -14.64
N THR A 336 -22.86 5.55 -13.36
CA THR A 336 -22.15 6.62 -12.66
C THR A 336 -20.89 6.08 -11.98
N MET A 337 -19.77 6.75 -12.23
CA MET A 337 -18.51 6.44 -11.56
C MET A 337 -18.55 6.91 -10.10
N ILE A 338 -18.16 6.05 -9.18
CA ILE A 338 -18.10 6.38 -7.76
C ILE A 338 -16.98 7.40 -7.52
N THR A 339 -17.36 8.62 -7.15
CA THR A 339 -16.44 9.68 -6.73
C THR A 339 -16.15 9.58 -5.23
N ASP A 340 -15.18 10.35 -4.74
CA ASP A 340 -14.83 10.40 -3.31
C ASP A 340 -16.05 10.77 -2.43
N GLU A 341 -16.83 11.75 -2.88
CA GLU A 341 -18.07 12.17 -2.18
C GLU A 341 -19.11 11.04 -2.11
N LEU A 342 -19.27 10.30 -3.21
CA LEU A 342 -20.21 9.18 -3.27
C LEU A 342 -19.72 7.99 -2.44
N ALA A 343 -18.41 7.71 -2.43
CA ALA A 343 -17.82 6.67 -1.60
C ALA A 343 -18.01 6.97 -0.10
N ASN A 344 -17.87 8.22 0.31
CA ASN A 344 -18.13 8.64 1.69
C ASN A 344 -19.61 8.49 2.06
N LYS A 345 -20.54 8.87 1.18
CA LYS A 345 -21.99 8.66 1.40
C LYS A 345 -22.35 7.18 1.54
N ILE A 346 -21.74 6.29 0.75
CA ILE A 346 -21.95 4.83 0.84
C ILE A 346 -21.50 4.34 2.22
N ALA A 347 -20.35 4.79 2.72
CA ALA A 347 -19.87 4.40 4.03
C ALA A 347 -20.72 4.97 5.18
N GLU A 348 -21.20 6.21 5.08
CA GLU A 348 -22.11 6.85 6.03
C GLU A 348 -23.48 6.17 6.08
N ALA A 349 -23.95 5.61 4.95
CA ALA A 349 -25.15 4.80 4.89
C ALA A 349 -25.01 3.45 5.61
N GLY A 350 -23.76 3.07 6.01
CA GLY A 350 -23.46 1.83 6.75
C GLY A 350 -23.39 0.60 5.87
N ILE A 351 -23.15 0.77 4.56
CA ILE A 351 -22.95 -0.33 3.61
C ILE A 351 -21.54 -0.88 3.77
N THR A 352 -21.40 -2.15 4.11
CA THR A 352 -20.12 -2.82 4.39
C THR A 352 -19.55 -3.56 3.20
N GLU A 353 -20.38 -3.92 2.22
CA GLU A 353 -20.00 -4.68 1.03
C GLU A 353 -20.67 -4.10 -0.21
N VAL A 354 -19.92 -3.93 -1.29
CA VAL A 354 -20.41 -3.41 -2.57
C VAL A 354 -19.84 -4.24 -3.71
N GLU A 355 -20.70 -4.65 -4.65
CA GLU A 355 -20.30 -5.34 -5.87
C GLU A 355 -19.96 -4.30 -6.95
N VAL A 356 -18.69 -4.27 -7.38
CA VAL A 356 -18.17 -3.31 -8.37
C VAL A 356 -17.59 -4.00 -9.58
N ARG A 357 -17.61 -3.31 -10.72
CA ARG A 357 -16.93 -3.75 -11.94
C ARG A 357 -15.41 -3.81 -11.70
N SER A 358 -14.80 -4.91 -12.12
CA SER A 358 -13.36 -5.14 -11.99
C SER A 358 -12.75 -5.57 -13.31
N VAL A 359 -11.44 -5.37 -13.42
CA VAL A 359 -10.64 -5.86 -14.55
C VAL A 359 -10.68 -7.38 -14.66
N LEU A 360 -10.90 -8.09 -13.56
CA LEU A 360 -10.95 -9.56 -13.51
C LEU A 360 -12.17 -10.14 -14.24
N GLY A 361 -13.35 -9.54 -14.06
CA GLY A 361 -14.59 -9.94 -14.76
C GLY A 361 -14.77 -9.25 -16.12
N CYS A 362 -13.73 -8.62 -16.67
CA CYS A 362 -13.82 -7.95 -17.96
C CYS A 362 -13.71 -8.95 -19.12
N HIS A 363 -14.73 -9.05 -19.97
CA HIS A 363 -14.80 -9.98 -21.12
C HIS A 363 -14.06 -9.50 -22.37
N SER A 364 -13.31 -8.40 -22.32
CA SER A 364 -12.48 -7.94 -23.43
C SER A 364 -11.35 -8.92 -23.74
N LYS A 365 -11.28 -9.44 -24.99
CA LYS A 365 -10.27 -10.43 -25.43
C LYS A 365 -8.84 -9.91 -25.29
N HIS A 366 -8.61 -8.70 -25.78
CA HIS A 366 -7.29 -8.05 -25.79
C HIS A 366 -7.35 -6.74 -25.03
N GLY A 367 -6.91 -6.74 -23.78
CA GLY A 367 -6.94 -5.55 -22.94
C GLY A 367 -8.13 -5.51 -21.99
N VAL A 368 -8.67 -4.32 -21.74
CA VAL A 368 -9.77 -4.07 -20.80
C VAL A 368 -10.71 -3.00 -21.37
N CYS A 369 -11.94 -2.95 -20.86
CA CYS A 369 -12.87 -1.88 -21.19
C CYS A 369 -12.80 -0.72 -20.18
N GLN A 370 -13.30 0.45 -20.60
CA GLN A 370 -13.28 1.65 -19.74
C GLN A 370 -14.09 1.50 -18.46
N LYS A 371 -15.25 0.85 -18.49
CA LYS A 371 -16.09 0.67 -17.30
C LYS A 371 -15.47 -0.28 -16.29
N CYS A 372 -14.85 -1.40 -16.72
CA CYS A 372 -14.22 -2.34 -15.82
C CYS A 372 -12.95 -1.77 -15.16
N TYR A 373 -12.20 -0.94 -15.87
CA TYR A 373 -11.06 -0.24 -15.27
C TYR A 373 -11.49 0.98 -14.45
N GLY A 374 -12.47 1.75 -14.93
CA GLY A 374 -13.00 2.92 -14.25
C GLY A 374 -12.15 4.18 -14.41
N MET A 375 -11.75 4.80 -13.32
CA MET A 375 -11.02 6.08 -13.29
C MET A 375 -9.54 5.90 -13.59
N SER A 376 -8.98 6.79 -14.41
CA SER A 376 -7.53 7.01 -14.52
C SER A 376 -7.07 7.82 -13.31
N LEU A 377 -6.18 7.24 -12.50
CA LEU A 377 -5.70 7.86 -11.25
C LEU A 377 -4.88 9.13 -11.50
N ALA A 378 -4.28 9.26 -12.68
CA ALA A 378 -3.50 10.45 -13.04
C ALA A 378 -4.36 11.65 -13.43
N ARG A 379 -5.58 11.41 -13.97
CA ARG A 379 -6.46 12.46 -14.49
C ARG A 379 -7.72 12.70 -13.67
N HIS A 380 -8.00 11.85 -12.67
CA HIS A 380 -9.25 11.86 -11.90
C HIS A 380 -10.53 11.85 -12.75
N ALA A 381 -10.43 11.27 -13.95
CA ALA A 381 -11.51 11.14 -14.92
C ALA A 381 -11.62 9.70 -15.40
N LYS A 382 -12.72 9.37 -16.08
CA LYS A 382 -12.88 8.07 -16.74
C LYS A 382 -11.68 7.83 -17.69
N VAL A 383 -11.10 6.62 -17.63
CA VAL A 383 -9.94 6.25 -18.46
C VAL A 383 -10.23 6.40 -19.95
N GLU A 384 -9.27 6.87 -20.74
CA GLU A 384 -9.41 7.00 -22.19
C GLU A 384 -9.08 5.70 -22.91
N ILE A 385 -9.68 5.52 -24.09
CA ILE A 385 -9.34 4.40 -24.99
C ILE A 385 -7.91 4.62 -25.48
N GLY A 386 -7.10 3.55 -25.45
CA GLY A 386 -5.68 3.59 -25.83
C GLY A 386 -4.72 3.78 -24.65
N GLU A 387 -5.22 4.03 -23.43
CA GLU A 387 -4.35 4.15 -22.24
C GLU A 387 -3.76 2.78 -21.88
N SER A 388 -2.42 2.74 -21.71
CA SER A 388 -1.66 1.53 -21.41
C SER A 388 -1.65 1.25 -19.90
N VAL A 389 -2.78 0.80 -19.38
CA VAL A 389 -3.01 0.59 -17.93
C VAL A 389 -2.15 -0.51 -17.33
N GLY A 390 -1.71 -1.48 -18.15
CA GLY A 390 -0.82 -2.55 -17.71
C GLY A 390 0.57 -2.05 -17.36
N ILE A 391 1.15 -1.16 -18.18
CA ILE A 391 2.46 -0.55 -17.88
C ILE A 391 2.36 0.35 -16.66
N VAL A 392 1.30 1.16 -16.55
CA VAL A 392 1.04 2.00 -15.38
C VAL A 392 0.96 1.16 -14.10
N ALA A 393 0.24 0.03 -14.14
CA ALA A 393 0.14 -0.89 -13.01
C ALA A 393 1.51 -1.45 -12.59
N ALA A 394 2.29 -1.94 -13.56
CA ALA A 394 3.61 -2.50 -13.30
C ALA A 394 4.58 -1.48 -12.71
N GLN A 395 4.57 -0.25 -13.22
CA GLN A 395 5.41 0.85 -12.71
C GLN A 395 4.96 1.31 -11.32
N SER A 396 3.64 1.40 -11.07
CA SER A 396 3.09 1.79 -9.77
C SER A 396 3.39 0.79 -8.65
N ILE A 397 3.51 -0.51 -8.99
CA ILE A 397 3.93 -1.56 -8.05
C ILE A 397 5.46 -1.55 -7.87
N GLY A 398 6.22 -1.32 -8.95
CA GLY A 398 7.67 -1.44 -8.96
C GLY A 398 8.43 -0.23 -8.38
N GLU A 399 7.94 0.98 -8.60
CA GLU A 399 8.58 2.21 -8.12
C GLU A 399 8.75 2.23 -6.58
N PRO A 400 7.71 1.98 -5.78
CA PRO A 400 7.86 1.94 -4.33
C PRO A 400 8.83 0.85 -3.85
N GLY A 401 8.94 -0.27 -4.56
CA GLY A 401 9.91 -1.32 -4.25
C GLY A 401 11.35 -0.82 -4.25
N THR A 402 11.71 0.05 -5.20
CA THR A 402 13.03 0.68 -5.25
C THR A 402 13.25 1.65 -4.09
N GLN A 403 12.25 2.47 -3.76
CA GLN A 403 12.33 3.38 -2.61
C GLN A 403 12.43 2.63 -1.28
N LEU A 404 11.70 1.53 -1.12
CA LEU A 404 11.73 0.69 0.07
C LEU A 404 13.14 0.10 0.31
N THR A 405 13.84 -0.32 -0.74
CA THR A 405 15.22 -0.81 -0.62
C THR A 405 16.20 0.30 -0.23
N MET A 406 16.00 1.52 -0.69
CA MET A 406 16.83 2.67 -0.32
C MET A 406 16.61 3.11 1.15
N ASN A 407 15.39 3.03 1.66
CA ASN A 407 15.04 3.43 3.02
C ASN A 407 15.67 2.52 4.11
N THR A 408 16.01 1.28 3.80
CA THR A 408 16.72 0.39 4.74
C THR A 408 18.08 0.92 5.18
N LYS A 409 18.73 1.72 4.33
CA LYS A 409 20.01 2.34 4.62
C LYS A 409 19.94 3.29 5.83
N HIS A 410 18.82 3.95 6.05
CA HIS A 410 18.63 4.91 7.13
C HIS A 410 18.27 4.26 8.48
N ALA A 411 17.85 3.02 8.49
CA ALA A 411 17.55 2.27 9.72
C ALA A 411 18.81 1.79 10.45
N GLY A 412 19.95 1.68 9.75
CA GLY A 412 21.25 1.36 10.33
C GLY A 412 21.32 0.00 11.03
N GLY A 413 20.42 -0.94 10.73
CA GLY A 413 20.33 -2.26 11.34
C GLY A 413 19.62 -2.28 12.70
N ALA A 414 19.05 -1.16 13.15
CA ALA A 414 18.15 -1.16 14.31
C ALA A 414 16.89 -1.98 14.01
N ILE A 415 16.41 -2.70 15.03
CA ILE A 415 15.20 -3.51 14.87
C ILE A 415 14.01 -2.57 14.73
N GLY A 416 13.42 -2.63 13.58
CA GLY A 416 12.15 -2.06 13.21
C GLY A 416 11.38 -3.08 12.39
N THR A 417 10.25 -2.72 11.83
CA THR A 417 9.59 -3.52 10.78
C THR A 417 10.59 -3.76 9.66
N ASP A 418 10.98 -5.02 9.45
CA ASP A 418 12.04 -5.36 8.49
C ASP A 418 11.54 -5.14 7.05
N ILE A 419 11.81 -3.96 6.54
CA ILE A 419 11.48 -3.53 5.17
C ILE A 419 12.08 -4.49 4.14
N THR A 420 13.17 -5.16 4.49
CA THR A 420 13.87 -6.06 3.58
C THR A 420 13.17 -7.42 3.41
N GLN A 421 12.25 -7.76 4.30
CA GLN A 421 11.39 -8.94 4.14
C GLN A 421 10.21 -8.67 3.20
N GLY A 422 9.80 -7.42 3.02
CA GLY A 422 8.64 -7.06 2.21
C GLY A 422 8.80 -7.40 0.73
N LEU A 423 9.90 -6.97 0.08
CA LEU A 423 10.11 -7.18 -1.36
C LEU A 423 10.22 -8.68 -1.75
N PRO A 424 10.96 -9.54 -1.03
CA PRO A 424 10.95 -10.98 -1.31
C PRO A 424 9.57 -11.62 -1.17
N ARG A 425 8.72 -11.11 -0.26
CA ARG A 425 7.35 -11.60 -0.11
C ARG A 425 6.47 -11.20 -1.29
N VAL A 426 6.59 -9.97 -1.77
CA VAL A 426 5.89 -9.51 -2.98
C VAL A 426 6.31 -10.32 -4.20
N GLU A 427 7.61 -10.59 -4.35
CA GLU A 427 8.12 -11.45 -5.41
C GLU A 427 7.59 -12.88 -5.31
N GLU A 428 7.56 -13.46 -4.11
CA GLU A 428 7.03 -14.80 -3.86
C GLU A 428 5.54 -14.89 -4.26
N LEU A 429 4.74 -13.87 -3.92
CA LEU A 429 3.32 -13.79 -4.28
C LEU A 429 3.11 -13.70 -5.79
N PHE A 430 3.78 -12.77 -6.47
CA PHE A 430 3.63 -12.61 -7.91
C PHE A 430 4.25 -13.74 -8.74
N GLU A 431 5.25 -14.45 -8.23
CA GLU A 431 5.76 -15.67 -8.87
C GLU A 431 4.96 -16.93 -8.50
N ALA A 432 3.93 -16.79 -7.66
CA ALA A 432 3.12 -17.91 -7.16
C ALA A 432 3.97 -19.07 -6.62
N ARG A 433 5.06 -18.74 -5.91
CA ARG A 433 5.96 -19.73 -5.31
C ARG A 433 5.34 -20.30 -4.04
N LYS A 434 5.66 -21.54 -3.73
CA LYS A 434 5.31 -22.15 -2.45
C LYS A 434 6.08 -21.46 -1.33
N PRO A 435 5.39 -20.86 -0.33
CA PRO A 435 6.05 -20.12 0.75
C PRO A 435 6.86 -21.05 1.66
N LYS A 436 7.96 -20.51 2.23
CA LYS A 436 8.83 -21.27 3.14
C LYS A 436 8.15 -21.58 4.47
N GLY A 437 7.32 -20.66 4.99
CA GLY A 437 6.50 -20.84 6.19
C GLY A 437 5.06 -21.18 5.84
N LEU A 438 4.81 -22.36 5.28
CA LEU A 438 3.50 -22.78 4.81
C LEU A 438 2.52 -22.96 5.97
N ALA A 439 1.37 -22.29 5.92
CA ALA A 439 0.24 -22.58 6.76
C ALA A 439 -0.54 -23.80 6.25
N VAL A 440 -1.10 -24.58 7.17
CA VAL A 440 -2.01 -25.67 6.83
C VAL A 440 -3.41 -25.11 6.68
N MET A 441 -4.05 -25.36 5.54
CA MET A 441 -5.44 -24.97 5.25
C MET A 441 -6.39 -26.14 5.39
N THR A 442 -7.65 -25.85 5.76
CA THR A 442 -8.73 -26.84 5.64
C THR A 442 -9.27 -26.88 4.21
N GLU A 443 -9.58 -28.08 3.73
CA GLU A 443 -10.19 -28.30 2.42
C GLU A 443 -11.71 -28.42 2.50
N ILE A 444 -12.27 -28.55 3.72
CA ILE A 444 -13.69 -28.74 3.98
C ILE A 444 -14.21 -27.75 5.02
N ASP A 445 -15.48 -27.42 4.93
CA ASP A 445 -16.19 -26.68 5.97
C ASP A 445 -16.46 -27.62 7.15
N GLY A 446 -16.38 -27.11 8.38
CA GLY A 446 -16.73 -27.95 9.52
C GLY A 446 -16.25 -27.40 10.86
N ILE A 447 -16.45 -28.22 11.89
CA ILE A 447 -16.06 -27.91 13.26
C ILE A 447 -14.68 -28.51 13.56
N VAL A 448 -13.83 -27.68 14.14
CA VAL A 448 -12.46 -28.04 14.51
C VAL A 448 -12.44 -28.85 15.80
N LYS A 449 -11.70 -29.96 15.79
CA LYS A 449 -11.34 -30.73 16.99
C LYS A 449 -9.84 -30.90 17.07
N VAL A 450 -9.24 -30.39 18.13
CA VAL A 450 -7.79 -30.45 18.34
C VAL A 450 -7.45 -31.70 19.14
N LYS A 451 -6.59 -32.57 18.57
CA LYS A 451 -5.97 -33.68 19.28
C LYS A 451 -4.50 -33.41 19.53
N GLU A 452 -4.13 -33.29 20.79
CA GLU A 452 -2.75 -33.09 21.20
C GLU A 452 -2.17 -34.39 21.76
N SER A 453 -1.16 -34.94 21.10
CA SER A 453 -0.39 -36.09 21.56
C SER A 453 1.03 -35.63 21.90
N LYS A 454 1.74 -36.36 22.80
CA LYS A 454 3.11 -36.02 23.23
C LYS A 454 4.13 -35.84 22.09
N LYS A 455 3.82 -36.29 20.87
CA LYS A 455 4.74 -36.23 19.70
C LYS A 455 4.14 -35.55 18.47
N LYS A 456 2.82 -35.28 18.42
CA LYS A 456 2.15 -34.69 17.24
C LYS A 456 0.93 -33.90 17.68
N LYS A 457 0.73 -32.74 17.05
CA LYS A 457 -0.55 -32.01 17.12
C LYS A 457 -1.31 -32.32 15.83
N GLU A 458 -2.56 -32.72 15.95
CA GLU A 458 -3.44 -33.02 14.81
C GLU A 458 -4.72 -32.22 14.98
N VAL A 459 -5.15 -31.59 13.92
CA VAL A 459 -6.45 -30.91 13.83
C VAL A 459 -7.36 -31.73 12.96
N ILE A 460 -8.50 -32.11 13.49
CA ILE A 460 -9.55 -32.82 12.77
C ILE A 460 -10.64 -31.80 12.48
N VAL A 461 -10.98 -31.62 11.21
CA VAL A 461 -12.14 -30.84 10.78
C VAL A 461 -13.21 -31.84 10.36
N THR A 462 -14.38 -31.72 10.98
CA THR A 462 -15.51 -32.62 10.73
C THR A 462 -16.67 -31.80 10.17
N SER A 463 -17.09 -32.17 8.96
CA SER A 463 -18.30 -31.71 8.31
C SER A 463 -19.42 -32.75 8.47
N ASP A 464 -20.63 -32.41 8.06
CA ASP A 464 -21.77 -33.34 8.08
C ASP A 464 -21.54 -34.59 7.20
N SER A 465 -20.68 -34.49 6.18
CA SER A 465 -20.44 -35.56 5.18
C SER A 465 -19.02 -36.13 5.17
N ASP A 466 -18.01 -35.42 5.68
CA ASP A 466 -16.60 -35.81 5.60
C ASP A 466 -15.83 -35.39 6.86
N SER A 467 -14.72 -36.09 7.14
CA SER A 467 -13.83 -35.76 8.25
C SER A 467 -12.37 -35.88 7.80
N ARG A 468 -11.62 -34.79 7.88
CA ARG A 468 -10.21 -34.74 7.49
C ARG A 468 -9.31 -34.41 8.66
N THR A 469 -8.16 -35.10 8.69
CA THR A 469 -7.16 -34.91 9.74
C THR A 469 -5.93 -34.23 9.16
N TYR A 470 -5.54 -33.11 9.73
CA TYR A 470 -4.38 -32.30 9.34
C TYR A 470 -3.29 -32.43 10.39
N ALA A 471 -2.09 -32.86 9.97
CA ALA A 471 -0.93 -32.90 10.83
C ALA A 471 -0.29 -31.50 10.93
N ILE A 472 -0.11 -31.00 12.15
CA ILE A 472 0.45 -29.68 12.39
C ILE A 472 1.94 -29.83 12.74
N PRO A 473 2.84 -29.12 12.03
CA PRO A 473 4.26 -29.09 12.36
C PRO A 473 4.49 -28.37 13.71
N PHE A 474 5.57 -28.73 14.41
CA PHE A 474 5.97 -28.04 15.63
C PHE A 474 6.51 -26.64 15.30
N GLY A 475 6.12 -25.65 16.10
CA GLY A 475 6.62 -24.27 16.07
C GLY A 475 5.54 -23.21 15.80
N PRO A 476 4.77 -23.27 14.68
CA PRO A 476 3.73 -22.26 14.40
C PRO A 476 2.61 -22.26 15.45
N LYS A 477 2.09 -21.06 15.74
CA LYS A 477 0.93 -20.90 16.64
C LYS A 477 -0.33 -21.34 15.90
N MET A 478 -1.26 -21.95 16.65
CA MET A 478 -2.59 -22.27 16.13
C MET A 478 -3.46 -21.03 16.05
N LYS A 479 -4.15 -20.83 14.94
CA LYS A 479 -5.17 -19.78 14.76
C LYS A 479 -6.53 -20.21 15.30
N VAL A 480 -6.81 -21.50 15.28
CA VAL A 480 -8.11 -22.09 15.63
C VAL A 480 -8.08 -22.76 16.98
N LYS A 481 -9.21 -22.75 17.68
CA LYS A 481 -9.42 -23.42 18.97
C LYS A 481 -10.33 -24.62 18.78
N ASP A 482 -10.38 -25.48 19.79
CA ASP A 482 -11.28 -26.62 19.82
C ASP A 482 -12.75 -26.13 19.85
N GLY A 483 -13.56 -26.57 18.89
CA GLY A 483 -14.95 -26.14 18.73
C GLY A 483 -15.19 -24.97 17.78
N ASP A 484 -14.15 -24.37 17.21
CA ASP A 484 -14.32 -23.29 16.22
C ASP A 484 -14.91 -23.84 14.91
N GLU A 485 -15.78 -23.06 14.28
CA GLU A 485 -16.32 -23.33 12.95
C GLU A 485 -15.39 -22.70 11.90
N VAL A 486 -14.92 -23.50 10.94
CA VAL A 486 -14.02 -23.08 9.87
C VAL A 486 -14.62 -23.35 8.49
N LYS A 487 -14.31 -22.48 7.54
CA LYS A 487 -14.70 -22.63 6.13
C LYS A 487 -13.54 -23.21 5.31
N ALA A 488 -13.87 -23.86 4.21
CA ALA A 488 -12.88 -24.37 3.27
C ALA A 488 -11.92 -23.23 2.82
N GLY A 489 -10.62 -23.47 2.95
CA GLY A 489 -9.56 -22.50 2.66
C GLY A 489 -9.15 -21.60 3.82
N ASP A 490 -9.65 -21.84 5.03
CA ASP A 490 -9.17 -21.11 6.21
C ASP A 490 -7.88 -21.72 6.76
N ALA A 491 -6.99 -20.84 7.28
CA ALA A 491 -5.72 -21.26 7.82
C ALA A 491 -5.87 -21.78 9.26
N LEU A 492 -5.44 -23.01 9.51
CA LEU A 492 -5.46 -23.64 10.84
C LEU A 492 -4.31 -23.16 11.73
N ILE A 493 -3.19 -22.73 11.15
CA ILE A 493 -2.00 -22.25 11.84
C ILE A 493 -1.55 -20.90 11.25
N GLU A 494 -0.73 -20.18 12.02
CA GLU A 494 -0.06 -18.97 11.53
C GLU A 494 0.95 -19.33 10.43
N GLY A 495 0.95 -18.59 9.34
CA GLY A 495 1.86 -18.75 8.21
C GLY A 495 1.25 -18.24 6.90
N SER A 496 2.02 -18.32 5.85
CA SER A 496 1.61 -17.93 4.50
C SER A 496 0.91 -19.07 3.78
N LEU A 497 -0.15 -18.76 3.06
CA LEU A 497 -0.90 -19.75 2.27
C LEU A 497 -0.25 -19.97 0.90
N ASN A 498 -0.45 -21.15 0.32
CA ASN A 498 -0.02 -21.46 -1.04
C ASN A 498 -1.09 -20.99 -2.05
N PRO A 499 -0.80 -20.01 -2.92
CA PRO A 499 -1.79 -19.49 -3.87
C PRO A 499 -2.39 -20.58 -4.80
N SER A 500 -1.62 -21.62 -5.13
CA SER A 500 -2.11 -22.72 -5.97
C SER A 500 -3.13 -23.60 -5.25
N GLU A 501 -3.02 -23.77 -3.94
CA GLU A 501 -4.00 -24.51 -3.13
C GLU A 501 -5.26 -23.69 -2.94
N ILE A 502 -5.12 -22.37 -2.75
CA ILE A 502 -6.27 -21.45 -2.71
C ILE A 502 -7.07 -21.52 -4.01
N LEU A 503 -6.40 -21.54 -5.17
CA LEU A 503 -7.08 -21.69 -6.46
C LEU A 503 -7.89 -22.99 -6.53
N ALA A 504 -7.37 -24.07 -5.97
CA ALA A 504 -8.07 -25.37 -5.98
C ALA A 504 -9.29 -25.39 -5.06
N ILE A 505 -9.28 -24.63 -3.95
CA ILE A 505 -10.32 -24.66 -2.91
C ILE A 505 -11.33 -23.52 -3.09
N LYS A 506 -10.84 -22.27 -3.15
CA LYS A 506 -11.67 -21.03 -3.22
C LYS A 506 -11.86 -20.49 -4.65
N GLY A 507 -11.20 -21.10 -5.64
CA GLY A 507 -11.28 -20.61 -7.01
C GLY A 507 -10.45 -19.33 -7.27
N ALA A 508 -10.73 -18.68 -8.41
CA ALA A 508 -9.98 -17.50 -8.86
C ALA A 508 -10.18 -16.27 -7.96
N GLU A 509 -11.39 -16.08 -7.47
CA GLU A 509 -11.73 -14.97 -6.56
C GLU A 509 -10.95 -15.04 -5.26
N GLY A 510 -10.86 -16.24 -4.65
CA GLY A 510 -10.09 -16.43 -3.42
C GLY A 510 -8.59 -16.19 -3.60
N VAL A 511 -8.02 -16.53 -4.76
CA VAL A 511 -6.62 -16.21 -5.08
C VAL A 511 -6.42 -14.71 -5.19
N PHE A 512 -7.34 -14.05 -5.86
CA PHE A 512 -7.28 -12.60 -6.05
C PHE A 512 -7.36 -11.86 -4.71
N GLU A 513 -8.34 -12.21 -3.87
CA GLU A 513 -8.50 -11.64 -2.54
C GLU A 513 -7.22 -11.82 -1.70
N TYR A 514 -6.66 -13.03 -1.71
CA TYR A 514 -5.43 -13.32 -0.99
C TYR A 514 -4.24 -12.51 -1.51
N LEU A 515 -4.05 -12.44 -2.84
CA LEU A 515 -2.96 -11.66 -3.44
C LEU A 515 -3.10 -10.17 -3.11
N THR A 516 -4.30 -9.61 -3.24
CA THR A 516 -4.54 -8.19 -2.94
C THR A 516 -4.27 -7.89 -1.47
N THR A 517 -4.83 -8.69 -0.56
CA THR A 517 -4.66 -8.49 0.88
C THR A 517 -3.19 -8.58 1.32
N GLU A 518 -2.47 -9.61 0.86
CA GLU A 518 -1.07 -9.80 1.24
C GLU A 518 -0.15 -8.73 0.62
N VAL A 519 -0.38 -8.33 -0.63
CA VAL A 519 0.41 -7.27 -1.27
C VAL A 519 0.12 -5.92 -0.59
N GLN A 520 -1.14 -5.57 -0.36
CA GLN A 520 -1.53 -4.35 0.35
C GLN A 520 -0.92 -4.30 1.75
N LYS A 521 -0.97 -5.42 2.49
CA LYS A 521 -0.34 -5.53 3.81
C LYS A 521 1.14 -5.18 3.78
N VAL A 522 1.89 -5.68 2.81
CA VAL A 522 3.32 -5.39 2.66
C VAL A 522 3.56 -3.90 2.39
N TYR A 523 2.83 -3.31 1.44
CA TYR A 523 3.06 -1.90 1.06
C TYR A 523 2.52 -0.91 2.10
N ARG A 524 1.34 -1.13 2.65
CA ARG A 524 0.74 -0.27 3.69
C ARG A 524 1.56 -0.26 4.98
N ASN A 525 2.13 -1.39 5.39
CA ASN A 525 3.06 -1.45 6.53
C ASN A 525 4.31 -0.59 6.31
N GLN A 526 4.63 -0.25 5.08
CA GLN A 526 5.72 0.65 4.70
C GLN A 526 5.27 2.10 4.46
N GLY A 527 3.98 2.39 4.67
CA GLY A 527 3.39 3.71 4.43
C GLY A 527 3.26 4.07 2.95
N VAL A 528 3.19 3.06 2.07
CA VAL A 528 2.98 3.22 0.63
C VAL A 528 1.57 2.78 0.28
N ASP A 529 0.83 3.66 -0.38
CA ASP A 529 -0.52 3.42 -0.85
C ASP A 529 -0.50 3.03 -2.33
N ILE A 530 -0.98 1.83 -2.65
CA ILE A 530 -1.14 1.32 -4.02
C ILE A 530 -2.61 1.01 -4.25
N ASN A 531 -3.16 1.46 -5.37
CA ASN A 531 -4.55 1.16 -5.69
C ASN A 531 -4.72 -0.31 -6.11
N ASP A 532 -5.76 -0.97 -5.63
CA ASP A 532 -6.08 -2.38 -5.92
C ASP A 532 -6.14 -2.69 -7.42
N LYS A 533 -6.56 -1.73 -8.25
CA LYS A 533 -6.63 -1.89 -9.72
C LYS A 533 -5.32 -2.37 -10.33
N HIS A 534 -4.18 -1.89 -9.80
CA HIS A 534 -2.87 -2.29 -10.29
C HIS A 534 -2.56 -3.76 -9.99
N ILE A 535 -2.97 -4.24 -8.81
CA ILE A 535 -2.83 -5.63 -8.42
C ILE A 535 -3.78 -6.50 -9.25
N GLU A 536 -5.03 -6.03 -9.48
CA GLU A 536 -6.02 -6.71 -10.32
C GLU A 536 -5.51 -6.97 -11.74
N VAL A 537 -4.90 -5.97 -12.36
CA VAL A 537 -4.31 -6.08 -13.71
C VAL A 537 -3.28 -7.20 -13.77
N ILE A 538 -2.38 -7.28 -12.79
CA ILE A 538 -1.36 -8.34 -12.76
C ILE A 538 -1.98 -9.70 -12.47
N ALA A 539 -2.88 -9.79 -11.48
CA ALA A 539 -3.55 -11.04 -11.11
C ALA A 539 -4.38 -11.62 -12.27
N ARG A 540 -5.04 -10.77 -13.08
CA ARG A 540 -5.72 -11.19 -14.30
C ARG A 540 -4.78 -11.91 -15.26
N GLN A 541 -3.59 -11.39 -15.47
CA GLN A 541 -2.60 -12.05 -16.35
C GLN A 541 -2.07 -13.36 -15.77
N MET A 542 -1.95 -13.46 -14.46
CA MET A 542 -1.54 -14.71 -13.80
C MET A 542 -2.60 -15.81 -13.91
N LEU A 543 -3.88 -15.45 -14.03
CA LEU A 543 -5.04 -16.36 -14.08
C LEU A 543 -5.63 -16.54 -15.50
N LYS A 544 -4.98 -15.96 -16.52
CA LYS A 544 -5.49 -15.91 -17.90
C LYS A 544 -5.54 -17.29 -18.59
N LYS A 545 -4.72 -18.24 -18.18
CA LYS A 545 -4.55 -19.51 -18.89
C LYS A 545 -5.29 -20.69 -18.24
N VAL A 546 -5.86 -21.54 -19.10
CA VAL A 546 -6.53 -22.79 -18.76
C VAL A 546 -5.71 -23.96 -19.31
N ARG A 547 -5.53 -24.99 -18.52
CA ARG A 547 -4.94 -26.26 -18.97
C ARG A 547 -6.06 -27.20 -19.39
N ILE A 548 -5.99 -27.69 -20.61
CA ILE A 548 -6.96 -28.63 -21.13
C ILE A 548 -6.71 -30.00 -20.49
N GLU A 549 -7.73 -30.59 -19.89
CA GLU A 549 -7.72 -31.94 -19.31
C GLU A 549 -8.22 -32.95 -20.34
N ASP A 550 -9.38 -32.70 -20.96
CA ASP A 550 -9.96 -33.52 -22.01
C ASP A 550 -10.39 -32.63 -23.17
N ASN A 551 -9.98 -32.99 -24.40
CA ASN A 551 -10.30 -32.23 -25.59
C ASN A 551 -11.69 -32.53 -26.17
N ALA A 552 -12.35 -33.59 -25.73
CA ALA A 552 -13.62 -34.06 -26.27
C ALA A 552 -13.66 -33.99 -27.82
N ASP A 553 -14.57 -33.20 -28.39
CA ASP A 553 -14.74 -33.03 -29.84
C ASP A 553 -14.13 -31.71 -30.38
N THR A 554 -13.25 -31.05 -29.59
CA THR A 554 -12.54 -29.82 -30.00
C THR A 554 -11.15 -30.11 -30.61
N ASP A 555 -10.62 -29.15 -31.38
CA ASP A 555 -9.28 -29.21 -31.98
C ASP A 555 -8.14 -28.90 -30.98
N MET A 556 -8.46 -28.79 -29.69
CA MET A 556 -7.47 -28.46 -28.66
C MET A 556 -6.73 -29.72 -28.19
N TYR A 557 -5.43 -29.59 -27.88
CA TYR A 557 -4.64 -30.76 -27.43
C TYR A 557 -4.66 -30.84 -25.89
N PRO A 558 -4.88 -32.04 -25.32
CA PRO A 558 -4.79 -32.27 -23.89
C PRO A 558 -3.43 -31.85 -23.32
N GLY A 559 -3.43 -31.21 -22.12
CA GLY A 559 -2.23 -30.74 -21.45
C GLY A 559 -1.69 -29.40 -21.94
N THR A 560 -2.21 -28.82 -23.01
CA THR A 560 -1.81 -27.49 -23.48
C THR A 560 -2.41 -26.37 -22.64
N LEU A 561 -1.72 -25.22 -22.59
CA LEU A 561 -2.20 -23.99 -21.98
C LEU A 561 -2.83 -23.13 -23.07
N VAL A 562 -4.11 -22.82 -22.92
CA VAL A 562 -4.89 -22.00 -23.85
C VAL A 562 -5.40 -20.78 -23.10
N ASP A 563 -5.65 -19.68 -23.80
CA ASP A 563 -6.31 -18.51 -23.23
C ASP A 563 -7.74 -18.83 -22.84
N MET A 564 -8.21 -18.31 -21.70
CA MET A 564 -9.54 -18.59 -21.19
C MET A 564 -10.65 -18.18 -22.18
N TYR A 565 -10.50 -17.04 -22.83
CA TYR A 565 -11.49 -16.55 -23.79
C TYR A 565 -11.51 -17.39 -25.07
N GLU A 566 -10.36 -17.82 -25.55
CA GLU A 566 -10.26 -18.75 -26.68
C GLU A 566 -10.87 -20.11 -26.35
N PHE A 567 -10.64 -20.59 -25.14
CA PHE A 567 -11.24 -21.83 -24.65
C PHE A 567 -12.78 -21.75 -24.60
N GLU A 568 -13.32 -20.67 -24.04
CA GLU A 568 -14.78 -20.45 -23.96
C GLU A 568 -15.42 -20.26 -25.34
N GLU A 569 -14.75 -19.54 -26.25
CA GLU A 569 -15.24 -19.31 -27.61
C GLU A 569 -15.33 -20.63 -28.40
N LYS A 570 -14.26 -21.42 -28.36
CA LYS A 570 -14.24 -22.73 -29.02
C LYS A 570 -15.24 -23.70 -28.41
N ASN A 571 -15.43 -23.68 -27.10
CA ASN A 571 -16.46 -24.50 -26.47
C ASN A 571 -17.86 -24.09 -26.89
N LYS A 572 -18.18 -22.79 -26.97
CA LYS A 572 -19.46 -22.28 -27.48
C LYS A 572 -19.73 -22.72 -28.93
N GLU A 573 -18.72 -22.62 -29.81
CA GLU A 573 -18.86 -23.07 -31.20
C GLU A 573 -19.16 -24.57 -31.31
N VAL A 574 -18.58 -25.37 -30.42
CA VAL A 574 -18.78 -26.82 -30.40
C VAL A 574 -20.16 -27.17 -29.81
N GLU A 575 -20.58 -26.47 -28.76
CA GLU A 575 -21.92 -26.60 -28.16
C GLU A 575 -23.03 -26.21 -29.14
N GLU A 576 -22.85 -25.12 -29.92
CA GLU A 576 -23.80 -24.71 -30.98
C GLU A 576 -23.95 -25.78 -32.08
N LYS A 577 -22.90 -26.58 -32.33
CA LYS A 577 -22.92 -27.73 -33.24
C LYS A 577 -23.48 -28.99 -32.58
N GLY A 578 -23.85 -28.96 -31.30
CA GLY A 578 -24.38 -30.10 -30.54
C GLY A 578 -23.32 -31.17 -30.20
N LEU A 579 -22.04 -30.82 -30.21
CA LEU A 579 -20.92 -31.67 -29.88
C LEU A 579 -20.47 -31.45 -28.42
N ARG A 580 -19.61 -32.33 -27.89
CA ARG A 580 -19.14 -32.24 -26.49
C ARG A 580 -18.04 -31.19 -26.35
N PRO A 581 -18.18 -30.23 -25.43
CA PRO A 581 -17.14 -29.23 -25.17
C PRO A 581 -15.92 -29.85 -24.46
N ALA A 582 -14.76 -29.21 -24.63
CA ALA A 582 -13.53 -29.58 -23.92
C ALA A 582 -13.63 -29.22 -22.43
N THR A 583 -12.99 -30.02 -21.58
CA THR A 583 -12.85 -29.72 -20.16
C THR A 583 -11.44 -29.19 -19.84
N GLY A 584 -11.36 -28.17 -19.01
CA GLY A 584 -10.10 -27.57 -18.63
C GLY A 584 -10.11 -27.02 -17.21
N LYS A 585 -8.93 -26.92 -16.62
CA LYS A 585 -8.73 -26.36 -15.28
C LYS A 585 -7.93 -25.07 -15.35
N ARG A 586 -8.42 -24.02 -14.71
CA ARG A 586 -7.68 -22.76 -14.57
C ARG A 586 -6.36 -22.99 -13.83
N VAL A 587 -5.29 -22.36 -14.30
CA VAL A 587 -3.94 -22.51 -13.73
C VAL A 587 -3.41 -21.15 -13.33
N LEU A 588 -2.88 -21.07 -12.11
CA LEU A 588 -2.17 -19.88 -11.65
C LEU A 588 -0.71 -19.96 -12.14
N LEU A 589 -0.31 -18.99 -12.95
CA LEU A 589 1.06 -18.84 -13.44
C LEU A 589 1.75 -17.71 -12.69
N GLY A 590 3.01 -17.91 -12.29
CA GLY A 590 3.85 -16.81 -11.85
C GLY A 590 4.12 -15.83 -13.00
N ILE A 591 4.41 -14.56 -12.69
CA ILE A 591 4.59 -13.49 -13.70
C ILE A 591 5.63 -13.85 -14.76
N THR A 592 6.74 -14.49 -14.40
CA THR A 592 7.76 -14.94 -15.35
C THR A 592 7.21 -15.98 -16.33
N LYS A 593 6.48 -16.98 -15.83
CA LYS A 593 5.87 -18.01 -16.69
C LYS A 593 4.73 -17.44 -17.54
N ALA A 594 3.94 -16.53 -16.98
CA ALA A 594 2.86 -15.87 -17.69
C ALA A 594 3.39 -15.01 -18.85
N SER A 595 4.51 -14.30 -18.64
CA SER A 595 5.17 -13.51 -19.71
C SER A 595 5.69 -14.36 -20.86
N LEU A 596 6.15 -15.60 -20.58
CA LEU A 596 6.59 -16.53 -21.62
C LEU A 596 5.42 -17.27 -22.31
N ALA A 597 4.28 -17.35 -21.64
CA ALA A 597 3.07 -18.01 -22.14
C ALA A 597 2.14 -17.07 -22.92
N THR A 598 2.61 -15.88 -23.33
CA THR A 598 1.84 -14.93 -24.15
C THR A 598 1.61 -15.47 -25.56
N ASP A 599 0.58 -14.96 -26.24
CA ASP A 599 0.25 -15.38 -27.59
C ASP A 599 1.28 -14.84 -28.61
N SER A 600 1.86 -13.65 -28.36
CA SER A 600 2.96 -13.09 -29.15
C SER A 600 4.31 -13.73 -28.79
N PHE A 601 4.82 -14.59 -29.65
CA PHE A 601 6.15 -15.20 -29.45
C PHE A 601 7.30 -14.19 -29.62
N LEU A 602 7.12 -13.11 -30.38
CA LEU A 602 8.10 -12.01 -30.50
C LEU A 602 8.26 -11.29 -29.18
N SER A 603 7.16 -11.02 -28.50
CA SER A 603 7.15 -10.39 -27.17
C SER A 603 7.86 -11.31 -26.14
N ALA A 604 7.52 -12.58 -26.11
CA ALA A 604 8.13 -13.55 -25.21
C ALA A 604 9.65 -13.71 -25.48
N ALA A 605 10.07 -13.79 -26.75
CA ALA A 605 11.48 -13.89 -27.14
C ALA A 605 12.32 -12.66 -26.74
N SER A 606 11.70 -11.47 -26.72
CA SER A 606 12.37 -10.23 -26.29
C SER A 606 12.57 -10.15 -24.77
N PHE A 607 11.90 -10.99 -24.01
CA PHE A 607 11.95 -10.98 -22.54
C PHE A 607 13.08 -11.87 -22.01
N GLN A 608 12.95 -13.20 -22.16
CA GLN A 608 13.91 -14.20 -21.70
C GLN A 608 13.82 -15.46 -22.55
N GLU A 609 14.83 -16.33 -22.44
CA GLU A 609 14.87 -17.66 -23.10
C GLU A 609 14.63 -17.58 -24.62
N THR A 610 15.20 -16.58 -25.29
CA THR A 610 14.97 -16.27 -26.70
C THR A 610 15.06 -17.49 -27.60
N THR A 611 16.11 -18.30 -27.44
CA THR A 611 16.34 -19.49 -28.27
C THR A 611 15.23 -20.53 -28.11
N ARG A 612 14.80 -20.77 -26.86
CA ARG A 612 13.74 -21.75 -26.57
C ARG A 612 12.40 -21.29 -27.14
N VAL A 613 12.04 -20.03 -26.91
CA VAL A 613 10.77 -19.45 -27.40
C VAL A 613 10.69 -19.50 -28.93
N LEU A 614 11.75 -19.09 -29.63
CA LEU A 614 11.80 -19.11 -31.09
C LEU A 614 11.78 -20.54 -31.66
N THR A 615 12.48 -21.49 -31.02
CA THR A 615 12.45 -22.89 -31.41
C THR A 615 11.05 -23.50 -31.26
N GLU A 616 10.38 -23.24 -30.12
CA GLU A 616 9.01 -23.72 -29.89
C GLU A 616 8.02 -23.11 -30.87
N ALA A 617 8.16 -21.79 -31.16
CA ALA A 617 7.31 -21.11 -32.13
C ALA A 617 7.49 -21.66 -33.55
N ALA A 618 8.74 -21.95 -33.97
CA ALA A 618 9.03 -22.53 -35.27
C ALA A 618 8.48 -23.96 -35.42
N ILE A 619 8.65 -24.80 -34.38
CA ILE A 619 8.14 -26.19 -34.38
C ILE A 619 6.61 -26.21 -34.46
N LYS A 620 5.94 -25.28 -33.74
CA LYS A 620 4.47 -25.17 -33.69
C LYS A 620 3.86 -24.41 -34.84
N GLY A 621 4.67 -23.78 -35.73
CA GLY A 621 4.21 -22.93 -36.81
C GLY A 621 3.37 -21.74 -36.34
N LYS A 622 3.76 -21.13 -35.20
CA LYS A 622 2.99 -20.01 -34.62
C LYS A 622 3.06 -18.77 -35.50
N GLU A 623 1.91 -18.10 -35.65
CA GLU A 623 1.81 -16.78 -36.25
C GLU A 623 1.64 -15.72 -35.16
N ASP A 624 2.29 -14.56 -35.30
CA ASP A 624 2.18 -13.45 -34.37
C ASP A 624 1.29 -12.35 -34.96
N ASN A 625 0.18 -12.08 -34.31
CA ASN A 625 -0.79 -11.08 -34.76
C ASN A 625 -0.34 -9.63 -34.49
N LEU A 626 0.84 -9.42 -33.89
CA LEU A 626 1.44 -8.11 -33.59
C LEU A 626 0.53 -7.19 -32.76
N VAL A 627 -0.19 -7.74 -31.81
CA VAL A 627 -1.20 -7.01 -31.02
C VAL A 627 -0.58 -6.26 -29.83
N GLY A 628 0.54 -6.70 -29.28
CA GLY A 628 1.18 -6.12 -28.12
C GLY A 628 2.11 -4.94 -28.46
N LEU A 629 2.41 -4.08 -27.48
CA LEU A 629 3.29 -2.92 -27.67
C LEU A 629 4.68 -3.29 -28.19
N LYS A 630 5.28 -4.36 -27.68
CA LYS A 630 6.58 -4.85 -28.14
C LYS A 630 6.52 -5.41 -29.56
N ALA A 631 5.48 -6.18 -29.89
CA ALA A 631 5.30 -6.74 -31.21
C ALA A 631 5.09 -5.64 -32.27
N VAL A 632 4.26 -4.64 -31.96
CA VAL A 632 4.03 -3.47 -32.83
C VAL A 632 5.32 -2.67 -33.08
N SER A 633 6.19 -2.58 -32.09
CA SER A 633 7.48 -1.89 -32.22
C SER A 633 8.32 -2.44 -33.37
N TYR A 634 8.30 -3.75 -33.63
CA TYR A 634 9.03 -4.34 -34.75
C TYR A 634 8.51 -3.89 -36.10
N THR A 635 7.21 -3.66 -36.27
CA THR A 635 6.64 -3.18 -37.54
C THR A 635 7.02 -1.74 -37.86
N HIS A 636 7.20 -0.89 -36.85
CA HIS A 636 7.58 0.50 -37.02
C HIS A 636 9.09 0.73 -37.13
N LEU A 637 9.91 -0.14 -36.53
CA LEU A 637 11.38 -0.06 -36.65
C LEU A 637 11.90 -0.63 -37.98
N THR A 638 11.14 -1.51 -38.63
CA THR A 638 11.46 -2.07 -39.94
C THR A 638 10.75 -1.33 -41.05
N LEU A 639 10.68 0.00 -41.01
CA LEU A 639 10.31 0.78 -42.20
C LEU A 639 11.27 0.40 -43.31
N PRO A 640 10.75 0.00 -44.52
CA PRO A 640 11.62 -0.35 -45.60
C PRO A 640 12.49 0.86 -45.96
N THR A 641 13.77 0.75 -45.74
CA THR A 641 14.75 1.63 -46.32
C THR A 641 14.73 1.31 -47.80
N ASN A 642 13.93 2.05 -48.57
CA ASN A 642 14.07 2.13 -50.03
C ASN A 642 15.30 2.94 -50.36
#